data_bd0a6c34df1d8b9d082db0524487331d
#
_entry.id   bd0a6c34df1d8b9d082db0524487331d
#
_cell.length_a   1.000
_cell.length_b   1.000
_cell.length_c   1.000
_cell.angle_alpha   90.00
_cell.angle_beta   90.00
_cell.angle_gamma   90.00
#
_symmetry.space_group_name_H-M   'P 1'
#
loop_
_entity.id
_entity.type
_entity.pdbx_description
1 polymer ?
#
loop_
_entity_poly.entity_id
_entity_poly.type
_entity_poly.pdbx_seq_one_letter_code
_entity_poly.pdbx_strand_id
1 'polypeptide(L)'
;SEMCIRDRKDIQEDVETLHSKAFDPLGLSTDTTLDSSGAHKMRSGKEEHLYNPQTIHLLQLATRTGDYKTFKEYTALVNKEEGVKNLRGLMNIKFPKKGISIDEVESVDSIVRRFKTGAMSYGSISREAHETMAIAMNMLHGKSNSGEGGEDIDRLKVGPDGLNRCSAIKQVASGRFGVTSRYLVSAQEIQIKMAQGAKPGEGGHLPGKKVYPWIAKTRLSTPGVALISPPPHHDIYSIEDLAQLIYDLKNANKNARISVKLVSEAGVGTVASGVAKAGAQVILISGYDGGTGAAPRSSIHNAGLPWELGLAEAHQTLTMNGLRNKVVIETDGKLMSGRDVAIAAMLGAEEFGFATAPLVTMGCVMMRVCNLDTCPVGVATQNPELRKRFTGKPEYVVNFMRFIAQELREIMADLGIKTLDELVGRTDLLEQKNVAKSGRSAEIDLSQILDNPYVKQTKIHYDKKNVFDFELEKTVDEKILLKKFESAMETGSKRSLEIDVANTDRTLGTLLGAEITRRFDDKLDDDTYTVKCNGAGGQSFGAFIPKGLTLELVGDSNDYFGKGLSGGKLIVYPPTGSTYKEDENIIIGNVALYGATSGKAFINGVAGERFCVRNSGATAVVEGTGDHGCEYMTGGTVVVLGKTGKNFAAGMSGGIAYVLDEDTSLYKRVNKQLVSMEAVSNKYDVLELKQLITEHVAYTNSKKGKEILDNFGEYLPKFKKIMPHDYKKMLNMIVQMEEKGLSSEQAQIEAFYAATK
;
A
#
# COMPACT_ATOMS: atom_id res chain seq x y z
N SER A 1 -31.29 -2.60 -14.35
CA SER A 1 -31.16 -1.93 -14.94
C SER A 1 -31.71 -0.77 -15.73
N GLU A 2 -32.31 0.19 -15.15
CA GLU A 2 -32.77 1.40 -15.84
C GLU A 2 -31.66 2.36 -16.30
N MET A 3 -30.41 2.02 -16.01
CA MET A 3 -29.26 2.80 -16.43
C MET A 3 -28.45 2.17 -17.57
N CYS A 4 -29.01 1.27 -18.34
CA CYS A 4 -28.36 0.77 -19.54
C CYS A 4 -28.47 1.82 -20.66
N ILE A 5 -27.36 2.53 -20.87
CA ILE A 5 -27.17 3.44 -22.01
C ILE A 5 -27.15 2.67 -23.35
N ARG A 6 -27.21 1.35 -23.30
CA ARG A 6 -27.25 0.44 -24.43
C ARG A 6 -28.37 -0.56 -24.26
N ASP A 7 -29.27 -0.62 -25.23
CA ASP A 7 -30.23 -1.68 -25.33
C ASP A 7 -29.70 -2.89 -26.15
N ARG A 8 -30.52 -3.92 -26.27
CA ARG A 8 -30.13 -5.12 -27.03
C ARG A 8 -29.90 -4.84 -28.50
N LYS A 9 -30.57 -3.84 -29.06
CA LYS A 9 -30.43 -3.46 -30.47
C LYS A 9 -29.10 -2.80 -30.72
N ASP A 10 -28.67 -1.87 -29.85
CA ASP A 10 -27.35 -1.24 -29.94
C ASP A 10 -26.23 -2.27 -29.85
N ILE A 11 -26.36 -3.27 -28.94
CA ILE A 11 -25.38 -4.35 -28.80
C ILE A 11 -25.37 -5.21 -30.06
N GLN A 12 -26.50 -5.51 -30.65
CA GLN A 12 -26.57 -6.27 -31.88
C GLN A 12 -25.95 -5.52 -33.04
N GLU A 13 -26.24 -4.26 -33.22
CA GLU A 13 -25.63 -3.42 -34.27
C GLU A 13 -24.10 -3.32 -34.14
N ASP A 14 -23.58 -3.16 -32.92
CA ASP A 14 -22.14 -3.17 -32.68
C ASP A 14 -21.51 -4.53 -33.03
N VAL A 15 -22.13 -5.64 -32.61
CA VAL A 15 -21.65 -7.00 -32.91
C VAL A 15 -21.66 -7.27 -34.41
N GLU A 16 -22.75 -6.94 -35.09
CA GLU A 16 -22.87 -7.09 -36.54
C GLU A 16 -21.82 -6.25 -37.29
N THR A 17 -21.58 -5.02 -36.83
CA THR A 17 -20.55 -4.14 -37.40
C THR A 17 -19.16 -4.72 -37.23
N LEU A 18 -18.82 -5.22 -36.04
CA LEU A 18 -17.54 -5.86 -35.74
C LEU A 18 -17.35 -7.15 -36.53
N HIS A 19 -18.43 -7.95 -36.64
CA HIS A 19 -18.44 -9.19 -37.41
C HIS A 19 -18.19 -8.91 -38.90
N SER A 20 -18.90 -7.93 -39.48
CA SER A 20 -18.75 -7.56 -40.89
C SER A 20 -17.33 -7.06 -41.21
N LYS A 21 -16.70 -6.35 -40.27
CA LYS A 21 -15.29 -5.93 -40.39
C LYS A 21 -14.31 -7.08 -40.29
N ALA A 22 -14.59 -8.07 -39.43
CA ALA A 22 -13.69 -9.21 -39.23
C ALA A 22 -13.80 -10.27 -40.32
N PHE A 23 -14.99 -10.47 -40.85
CA PHE A 23 -15.32 -11.49 -41.85
C PHE A 23 -15.82 -10.82 -43.13
N ASP A 24 -14.94 -10.07 -43.83
CA ASP A 24 -15.29 -9.46 -45.13
C ASP A 24 -15.86 -10.52 -46.07
N PRO A 25 -17.19 -10.57 -46.30
CA PRO A 25 -17.83 -11.65 -47.07
C PRO A 25 -17.49 -11.64 -48.56
N LEU A 26 -16.95 -10.53 -49.04
CA LEU A 26 -16.60 -10.37 -50.44
C LEU A 26 -15.09 -10.59 -50.68
N GLY A 27 -14.26 -10.75 -49.63
CA GLY A 27 -12.84 -10.94 -49.70
C GLY A 27 -12.11 -9.79 -50.44
N LEU A 28 -12.68 -8.60 -50.43
CA LEU A 28 -12.16 -7.44 -51.14
C LEU A 28 -11.06 -6.70 -50.38
N SER A 29 -10.93 -6.94 -49.08
CA SER A 29 -9.88 -6.33 -48.28
C SER A 29 -8.58 -7.12 -48.41
N THR A 30 -7.52 -6.45 -48.82
CA THR A 30 -6.15 -6.97 -48.82
C THR A 30 -5.43 -6.63 -47.49
N ASP A 31 -6.05 -5.90 -46.59
CA ASP A 31 -5.48 -5.53 -45.30
C ASP A 31 -5.70 -6.65 -44.29
N THR A 32 -4.63 -7.37 -43.98
CA THR A 32 -4.59 -8.45 -42.99
C THR A 32 -4.23 -7.94 -41.58
N THR A 33 -4.08 -6.63 -41.39
CA THR A 33 -3.75 -6.06 -40.09
C THR A 33 -4.98 -5.98 -39.17
N LEU A 34 -4.79 -6.33 -37.89
CA LEU A 34 -5.84 -6.12 -36.88
C LEU A 34 -5.99 -4.62 -36.61
N ASP A 35 -7.24 -4.14 -36.67
CA ASP A 35 -7.53 -2.75 -36.35
C ASP A 35 -7.25 -2.48 -34.87
N SER A 36 -6.51 -1.40 -34.61
CA SER A 36 -6.26 -0.90 -33.25
C SER A 36 -7.21 0.24 -32.95
N SER A 37 -8.08 0.08 -31.94
CA SER A 37 -8.97 1.16 -31.50
C SER A 37 -8.25 2.41 -30.98
N GLY A 38 -6.95 2.30 -30.65
CA GLY A 38 -6.20 3.38 -30.01
C GLY A 38 -6.46 3.54 -28.52
N ALA A 39 -7.33 2.74 -27.91
CA ALA A 39 -7.71 2.87 -26.49
C ALA A 39 -6.54 2.82 -25.50
N HIS A 40 -5.52 2.03 -25.77
CA HIS A 40 -4.36 1.92 -24.89
C HIS A 40 -3.28 2.98 -25.17
N LYS A 41 -2.97 3.20 -26.45
CA LYS A 41 -2.03 4.21 -26.93
C LYS A 41 -2.73 5.09 -27.93
N MET A 42 -2.57 6.40 -27.82
CA MET A 42 -3.12 7.31 -28.80
C MET A 42 -2.67 6.94 -30.22
N ARG A 43 -3.61 6.95 -31.14
CA ARG A 43 -3.42 6.77 -32.59
C ARG A 43 -4.19 7.85 -33.33
N SER A 44 -3.61 8.42 -34.34
CA SER A 44 -4.27 9.45 -35.16
C SER A 44 -5.56 8.89 -35.78
N GLY A 45 -6.66 9.63 -35.68
CA GLY A 45 -7.96 9.23 -36.22
C GLY A 45 -8.66 8.07 -35.48
N LYS A 46 -8.18 7.70 -34.29
CA LYS A 46 -8.76 6.68 -33.40
C LYS A 46 -9.24 7.32 -32.09
N GLU A 47 -9.41 6.52 -31.03
CA GLU A 47 -9.86 7.00 -29.74
C GLU A 47 -9.04 8.18 -29.23
N GLU A 48 -9.69 9.24 -28.82
CA GLU A 48 -9.06 10.46 -28.33
C GLU A 48 -8.61 10.31 -26.86
N HIS A 49 -7.47 10.93 -26.53
CA HIS A 49 -6.89 10.92 -25.20
C HIS A 49 -6.70 12.34 -24.68
N LEU A 50 -6.99 12.58 -23.39
CA LEU A 50 -6.71 13.85 -22.74
C LEU A 50 -5.20 14.16 -22.69
N TYR A 51 -4.35 13.16 -22.45
CA TYR A 51 -2.91 13.25 -22.66
C TYR A 51 -2.57 12.86 -24.09
N ASN A 52 -2.57 13.81 -24.96
CA ASN A 52 -2.15 13.72 -26.37
C ASN A 52 -0.83 14.47 -26.60
N PRO A 53 -0.18 14.38 -27.77
CA PRO A 53 1.10 15.04 -28.02
C PRO A 53 1.09 16.54 -27.73
N GLN A 54 -0.01 17.24 -28.01
CA GLN A 54 -0.12 18.69 -27.79
C GLN A 54 -0.25 19.04 -26.32
N THR A 55 -1.14 18.36 -25.57
CA THR A 55 -1.29 18.61 -24.13
C THR A 55 -0.04 18.24 -23.35
N ILE A 56 0.64 17.14 -23.72
CA ILE A 56 1.92 16.74 -23.12
C ILE A 56 2.99 17.80 -23.40
N HIS A 57 3.11 18.27 -24.66
CA HIS A 57 4.09 19.29 -25.04
C HIS A 57 3.90 20.58 -24.26
N LEU A 58 2.67 21.12 -24.25
CA LEU A 58 2.35 22.38 -23.52
C LEU A 58 2.62 22.26 -22.02
N LEU A 59 2.22 21.14 -21.40
CA LEU A 59 2.47 20.91 -19.98
C LEU A 59 3.96 20.86 -19.65
N GLN A 60 4.74 20.13 -20.44
CA GLN A 60 6.20 20.05 -20.26
C GLN A 60 6.88 21.39 -20.52
N LEU A 61 6.47 22.13 -21.54
CA LEU A 61 7.02 23.44 -21.85
C LEU A 61 6.75 24.42 -20.69
N ALA A 62 5.48 24.56 -20.27
CA ALA A 62 5.08 25.45 -19.21
C ALA A 62 5.86 25.18 -17.91
N THR A 63 5.95 23.91 -17.51
CA THR A 63 6.58 23.55 -16.23
C THR A 63 8.10 23.64 -16.25
N ARG A 64 8.74 23.41 -17.42
CA ARG A 64 10.20 23.53 -17.59
C ARG A 64 10.66 24.98 -17.63
N THR A 65 9.87 25.84 -18.27
CA THR A 65 10.17 27.28 -18.38
C THR A 65 9.66 28.10 -17.22
N GLY A 66 8.74 27.57 -16.40
CA GLY A 66 8.08 28.30 -15.33
C GLY A 66 7.06 29.33 -15.85
N ASP A 67 6.57 29.15 -17.08
CA ASP A 67 5.65 30.08 -17.74
C ASP A 67 4.19 29.75 -17.49
N TYR A 68 3.55 30.55 -16.62
CA TYR A 68 2.14 30.41 -16.31
C TYR A 68 1.21 30.67 -17.49
N LYS A 69 1.60 31.54 -18.44
CA LYS A 69 0.81 31.82 -19.65
C LYS A 69 0.68 30.56 -20.51
N THR A 70 1.78 29.86 -20.76
CA THR A 70 1.79 28.57 -21.46
C THR A 70 0.98 27.53 -20.70
N PHE A 71 1.01 27.55 -19.36
CA PHE A 71 0.17 26.68 -18.55
C PHE A 71 -1.33 26.95 -18.77
N LYS A 72 -1.74 28.22 -18.90
CA LYS A 72 -3.15 28.56 -19.21
C LYS A 72 -3.55 28.11 -20.63
N GLU A 73 -2.64 28.10 -21.59
CA GLU A 73 -2.89 27.52 -22.91
C GLU A 73 -3.11 25.98 -22.80
N TYR A 74 -2.31 25.32 -21.96
CA TYR A 74 -2.48 23.88 -21.66
C TYR A 74 -3.86 23.60 -21.01
N THR A 75 -4.24 24.33 -19.95
CA THR A 75 -5.51 24.09 -19.27
C THR A 75 -6.71 24.46 -20.12
N ALA A 76 -6.63 25.51 -20.93
CA ALA A 76 -7.67 25.84 -21.89
C ALA A 76 -7.91 24.69 -22.91
N LEU A 77 -6.81 24.08 -23.40
CA LEU A 77 -6.92 22.93 -24.28
C LEU A 77 -7.50 21.71 -23.57
N VAL A 78 -7.01 21.38 -22.36
CA VAL A 78 -7.53 20.26 -21.54
C VAL A 78 -9.01 20.43 -21.28
N ASN A 79 -9.46 21.59 -20.78
CA ASN A 79 -10.85 21.86 -20.45
C ASN A 79 -11.77 21.79 -21.68
N LYS A 80 -11.26 22.16 -22.88
CA LYS A 80 -11.97 21.98 -24.14
C LYS A 80 -12.04 20.49 -24.54
N GLU A 81 -10.89 19.79 -24.46
CA GLU A 81 -10.77 18.37 -24.80
C GLU A 81 -11.57 17.44 -23.88
N GLU A 82 -11.75 17.81 -22.61
CA GLU A 82 -12.58 17.03 -21.67
C GLU A 82 -13.99 16.82 -22.19
N GLY A 83 -14.66 17.86 -22.66
CA GLY A 83 -15.95 17.83 -23.32
C GLY A 83 -16.91 16.75 -22.80
N VAL A 84 -17.04 15.67 -23.57
CA VAL A 84 -17.86 14.49 -23.23
C VAL A 84 -17.02 13.26 -22.83
N LYS A 85 -15.73 13.42 -22.58
CA LYS A 85 -14.80 12.30 -22.34
C LYS A 85 -14.78 11.84 -20.88
N ASN A 86 -15.28 12.66 -19.95
CA ASN A 86 -15.41 12.32 -18.52
C ASN A 86 -16.60 13.05 -17.91
N LEU A 87 -16.99 12.65 -16.68
CA LEU A 87 -18.17 13.21 -16.03
C LEU A 87 -18.01 14.69 -15.70
N ARG A 88 -16.83 15.14 -15.22
CA ARG A 88 -16.59 16.56 -14.93
C ARG A 88 -16.57 17.42 -16.19
N GLY A 89 -16.27 16.84 -17.34
CA GLY A 89 -16.41 17.49 -18.63
C GLY A 89 -17.86 17.86 -18.98
N LEU A 90 -18.84 17.12 -18.41
CA LEU A 90 -20.28 17.36 -18.56
C LEU A 90 -20.83 18.37 -17.52
N MET A 91 -19.98 18.97 -16.68
CA MET A 91 -20.38 19.94 -15.67
C MET A 91 -19.95 21.35 -16.07
N ASN A 92 -20.77 22.36 -15.77
CA ASN A 92 -20.39 23.76 -15.79
C ASN A 92 -20.29 24.33 -14.37
N ILE A 93 -19.39 25.28 -14.17
CA ILE A 93 -19.34 26.09 -12.96
C ILE A 93 -20.21 27.32 -13.17
N LYS A 94 -21.14 27.59 -12.24
CA LYS A 94 -22.00 28.78 -12.25
C LYS A 94 -21.31 29.93 -11.55
N PHE A 95 -20.80 30.88 -12.33
CA PHE A 95 -20.17 32.07 -11.78
C PHE A 95 -21.20 33.16 -11.44
N PRO A 96 -21.07 33.82 -10.29
CA PRO A 96 -21.88 35.00 -9.97
C PRO A 96 -21.52 36.17 -10.87
N LYS A 97 -22.38 37.21 -10.92
CA LYS A 97 -22.13 38.41 -11.73
C LYS A 97 -20.91 39.21 -11.27
N LYS A 98 -20.49 39.05 -10.04
CA LYS A 98 -19.35 39.77 -9.44
C LYS A 98 -18.60 38.84 -8.50
N GLY A 99 -17.31 38.64 -8.75
CA GLY A 99 -16.38 37.97 -7.89
C GLY A 99 -15.77 38.88 -6.81
N ILE A 100 -14.67 38.43 -6.23
CA ILE A 100 -13.83 39.17 -5.25
C ILE A 100 -12.43 39.38 -5.82
N SER A 101 -11.62 40.23 -5.16
CA SER A 101 -10.20 40.35 -5.51
C SER A 101 -9.48 39.04 -5.22
N ILE A 102 -8.54 38.64 -6.08
CA ILE A 102 -7.69 37.46 -5.86
C ILE A 102 -6.85 37.58 -4.58
N ASP A 103 -6.58 38.82 -4.13
CA ASP A 103 -5.85 39.10 -2.88
C ASP A 103 -6.66 38.71 -1.63
N GLU A 104 -7.98 38.57 -1.75
CA GLU A 104 -8.86 38.08 -0.67
C GLU A 104 -8.91 36.54 -0.59
N VAL A 105 -8.42 35.84 -1.62
CA VAL A 105 -8.41 34.36 -1.69
C VAL A 105 -7.15 33.84 -1.02
N GLU A 106 -7.27 32.75 -0.30
CA GLU A 106 -6.12 32.08 0.33
C GLU A 106 -4.95 31.88 -0.64
N SER A 107 -3.73 31.89 -0.11
CA SER A 107 -2.51 31.92 -0.91
C SER A 107 -2.24 30.58 -1.61
N VAL A 108 -1.43 30.61 -2.69
CA VAL A 108 -0.90 29.42 -3.34
C VAL A 108 -0.21 28.50 -2.31
N ASP A 109 0.58 29.05 -1.38
CA ASP A 109 1.30 28.29 -0.36
C ASP A 109 0.36 27.62 0.65
N SER A 110 -0.84 28.14 0.86
CA SER A 110 -1.89 27.49 1.65
C SER A 110 -2.50 26.30 0.89
N ILE A 111 -2.85 26.51 -0.37
CA ILE A 111 -3.52 25.51 -1.21
C ILE A 111 -2.63 24.31 -1.49
N VAL A 112 -1.36 24.50 -1.86
CA VAL A 112 -0.44 23.40 -2.20
C VAL A 112 -0.18 22.44 -1.05
N ARG A 113 -0.41 22.83 0.21
CA ARG A 113 -0.33 21.93 1.37
C ARG A 113 -1.40 20.84 1.36
N ARG A 114 -2.49 21.04 0.61
CA ARG A 114 -3.57 20.08 0.39
C ARG A 114 -3.29 19.15 -0.80
N PHE A 115 -2.19 19.37 -1.51
CA PHE A 115 -1.81 18.58 -2.67
C PHE A 115 -0.92 17.41 -2.27
N LYS A 116 -1.19 16.27 -2.90
CA LYS A 116 -0.47 15.02 -2.68
C LYS A 116 -0.08 14.40 -4.02
N THR A 117 0.89 13.50 -4.00
CA THR A 117 1.05 12.60 -5.14
C THR A 117 0.20 11.36 -4.93
N GLY A 118 -0.35 10.82 -6.00
CA GLY A 118 -0.90 9.48 -5.97
C GLY A 118 0.18 8.44 -5.62
N ALA A 119 -0.24 7.31 -5.06
CA ALA A 119 0.66 6.23 -4.67
C ALA A 119 1.34 5.60 -5.90
N MET A 120 2.64 5.80 -6.05
CA MET A 120 3.45 5.24 -7.14
C MET A 120 4.66 4.52 -6.54
N SER A 121 4.65 3.19 -6.63
CA SER A 121 5.62 2.36 -5.92
C SER A 121 7.02 2.41 -6.53
N TYR A 122 8.04 2.48 -5.67
CA TYR A 122 9.42 2.20 -6.05
C TYR A 122 9.53 0.75 -6.57
N GLY A 123 10.08 0.61 -7.77
CA GLY A 123 10.06 -0.62 -8.53
C GLY A 123 9.07 -0.58 -9.71
N SER A 124 7.91 0.03 -9.57
CA SER A 124 7.03 0.37 -10.70
C SER A 124 7.57 1.56 -11.50
N ILE A 125 8.02 2.60 -10.79
CA ILE A 125 8.75 3.74 -11.34
C ILE A 125 10.21 3.70 -10.90
N SER A 126 11.07 4.46 -11.58
CA SER A 126 12.49 4.54 -11.28
C SER A 126 12.76 5.25 -9.94
N ARG A 127 13.95 5.03 -9.38
CA ARG A 127 14.42 5.72 -8.19
C ARG A 127 14.41 7.24 -8.39
N GLU A 128 14.93 7.68 -9.53
CA GLU A 128 15.04 9.09 -9.89
C GLU A 128 13.66 9.77 -9.91
N ALA A 129 12.68 9.17 -10.55
CA ALA A 129 11.32 9.71 -10.61
C ALA A 129 10.66 9.74 -9.21
N HIS A 130 10.85 8.68 -8.43
CA HIS A 130 10.26 8.56 -7.09
C HIS A 130 10.87 9.59 -6.10
N GLU A 131 12.19 9.78 -6.13
CA GLU A 131 12.88 10.77 -5.28
C GLU A 131 12.57 12.21 -5.71
N THR A 132 12.54 12.48 -7.01
CA THR A 132 12.20 13.81 -7.55
C THR A 132 10.82 14.29 -7.06
N MET A 133 9.83 13.41 -7.05
CA MET A 133 8.50 13.75 -6.51
C MET A 133 8.53 14.01 -5.00
N ALA A 134 9.27 13.20 -4.24
CA ALA A 134 9.39 13.40 -2.80
C ALA A 134 10.04 14.75 -2.48
N ILE A 135 11.13 15.10 -3.15
CA ILE A 135 11.80 16.40 -3.00
C ILE A 135 10.83 17.55 -3.32
N ALA A 136 10.16 17.49 -4.47
CA ALA A 136 9.24 18.53 -4.90
C ALA A 136 8.11 18.78 -3.89
N MET A 137 7.49 17.70 -3.40
CA MET A 137 6.39 17.83 -2.44
C MET A 137 6.87 18.30 -1.06
N ASN A 138 8.08 17.90 -0.63
CA ASN A 138 8.68 18.41 0.60
C ASN A 138 8.99 19.92 0.49
N MET A 139 9.45 20.40 -0.67
CA MET A 139 9.64 21.85 -0.93
C MET A 139 8.34 22.65 -0.83
N LEU A 140 7.22 22.05 -1.23
CA LEU A 140 5.89 22.67 -1.21
C LEU A 140 5.16 22.52 0.13
N HIS A 141 5.71 21.78 1.09
CA HIS A 141 4.98 21.31 2.27
C HIS A 141 3.69 20.55 1.96
N GLY A 142 3.59 19.99 0.74
CA GLY A 142 2.62 18.97 0.34
C GLY A 142 3.10 17.58 0.77
N LYS A 143 2.49 16.53 0.23
CA LYS A 143 2.83 15.16 0.64
C LYS A 143 3.01 14.25 -0.57
N SER A 144 4.21 13.66 -0.73
CA SER A 144 4.41 12.54 -1.65
C SER A 144 4.05 11.23 -0.99
N ASN A 145 3.59 10.27 -1.78
CA ASN A 145 3.22 8.93 -1.33
C ASN A 145 4.25 7.90 -1.81
N SER A 146 4.81 7.13 -0.89
CA SER A 146 5.81 6.09 -1.18
C SER A 146 5.27 4.98 -2.10
N GLY A 147 3.95 4.82 -2.16
CA GLY A 147 3.34 3.59 -2.68
C GLY A 147 3.67 2.38 -1.81
N GLU A 148 3.09 1.24 -2.15
CA GLU A 148 3.27 -0.02 -1.40
C GLU A 148 4.68 -0.63 -1.51
N GLY A 149 5.54 -0.08 -2.36
CA GLY A 149 6.90 -0.59 -2.59
C GLY A 149 7.91 -0.20 -1.52
N GLY A 150 7.53 0.70 -0.61
CA GLY A 150 8.45 1.22 0.40
C GLY A 150 9.47 2.19 -0.17
N GLU A 151 10.51 2.45 0.61
CA GLU A 151 11.61 3.36 0.28
C GLU A 151 12.94 2.78 0.75
N ASP A 152 14.01 3.13 0.06
CA ASP A 152 15.35 2.85 0.53
C ASP A 152 15.58 3.55 1.88
N ILE A 153 16.25 2.85 2.79
CA ILE A 153 16.48 3.32 4.16
C ILE A 153 17.25 4.64 4.21
N ASP A 154 18.14 4.86 3.25
CA ASP A 154 18.94 6.07 3.15
C ASP A 154 18.11 7.33 2.89
N ARG A 155 16.89 7.15 2.35
CA ARG A 155 15.96 8.24 2.07
C ARG A 155 15.23 8.76 3.30
N LEU A 156 15.22 8.02 4.39
CA LEU A 156 14.52 8.39 5.63
C LEU A 156 15.21 9.54 6.37
N LYS A 157 16.42 9.92 5.94
CA LYS A 157 17.18 11.06 6.46
C LYS A 157 17.40 12.10 5.35
N VAL A 158 17.55 13.35 5.76
CA VAL A 158 17.96 14.42 4.83
C VAL A 158 19.33 14.09 4.27
N GLY A 159 19.48 14.17 2.95
CA GLY A 159 20.74 13.88 2.28
C GLY A 159 21.83 14.91 2.60
N PRO A 160 23.10 14.59 2.29
CA PRO A 160 24.23 15.51 2.49
C PRO A 160 24.12 16.79 1.63
N ASP A 161 23.32 16.76 0.57
CA ASP A 161 22.98 17.89 -0.29
C ASP A 161 21.84 18.77 0.28
N GLY A 162 21.37 18.47 1.49
CA GLY A 162 20.28 19.19 2.15
C GLY A 162 18.88 18.84 1.61
N LEU A 163 18.76 17.91 0.66
CA LEU A 163 17.46 17.54 0.07
C LEU A 163 16.79 16.42 0.87
N ASN A 164 15.52 16.61 1.16
CA ASN A 164 14.67 15.60 1.79
C ASN A 164 13.99 14.73 0.74
N ARG A 165 14.42 13.46 0.66
CA ARG A 165 13.90 12.44 -0.26
C ARG A 165 12.87 11.52 0.38
N CYS A 166 12.53 11.72 1.64
CA CYS A 166 11.56 10.94 2.38
C CYS A 166 10.13 11.28 1.92
N SER A 167 9.36 10.29 1.48
CA SER A 167 7.94 10.50 1.21
C SER A 167 7.16 10.70 2.50
N ALA A 168 6.35 11.75 2.56
CA ALA A 168 5.56 12.08 3.75
C ALA A 168 4.48 11.04 4.06
N ILE A 169 3.91 10.41 3.03
CA ILE A 169 2.90 9.35 3.15
C ILE A 169 3.58 7.99 2.96
N LYS A 170 3.46 7.13 3.98
CA LYS A 170 3.88 5.73 3.91
C LYS A 170 2.68 4.85 3.65
N GLN A 171 2.63 4.21 2.47
CA GLN A 171 1.53 3.31 2.16
C GLN A 171 1.77 1.92 2.74
N VAL A 172 0.74 1.36 3.35
CA VAL A 172 0.70 0.01 3.91
C VAL A 172 -0.31 -0.81 3.11
N ALA A 173 0.16 -1.86 2.48
CA ALA A 173 -0.66 -2.80 1.75
C ALA A 173 -0.51 -4.16 2.41
N SER A 174 -1.30 -4.42 3.44
CA SER A 174 -1.43 -5.73 4.07
C SER A 174 -0.08 -6.37 4.45
N GLY A 175 0.78 -5.63 5.19
CA GLY A 175 2.09 -6.12 5.64
C GLY A 175 3.08 -6.45 4.52
N ARG A 176 2.74 -6.14 3.29
CA ARG A 176 3.51 -6.39 2.09
C ARG A 176 4.71 -5.45 2.00
N PHE A 177 5.87 -5.97 1.58
CA PHE A 177 7.03 -5.18 1.20
C PHE A 177 7.71 -4.38 2.31
N GLY A 178 8.02 -5.02 3.43
CA GLY A 178 8.92 -4.41 4.39
C GLY A 178 8.32 -3.24 5.17
N VAL A 179 7.11 -3.41 5.68
CA VAL A 179 6.51 -2.50 6.66
C VAL A 179 7.21 -2.70 7.99
N THR A 180 8.30 -1.99 8.19
CA THR A 180 9.09 -2.02 9.42
C THR A 180 8.68 -0.90 10.37
N SER A 181 9.01 -1.03 11.66
CA SER A 181 8.85 0.06 12.63
C SER A 181 9.53 1.35 12.15
N ARG A 182 10.75 1.24 11.59
CA ARG A 182 11.49 2.37 11.01
C ARG A 182 10.73 3.07 9.89
N TYR A 183 10.11 2.31 9.01
CA TYR A 183 9.25 2.83 7.94
C TYR A 183 8.07 3.60 8.51
N LEU A 184 7.38 3.04 9.51
CA LEU A 184 6.20 3.64 10.12
C LEU A 184 6.52 4.92 10.91
N VAL A 185 7.59 4.93 11.72
CA VAL A 185 7.92 6.13 12.52
C VAL A 185 8.40 7.31 11.67
N SER A 186 8.82 7.08 10.42
CA SER A 186 9.22 8.14 9.49
C SER A 186 8.04 8.83 8.79
N ALA A 187 6.83 8.33 8.95
CA ALA A 187 5.64 8.83 8.26
C ALA A 187 5.07 10.10 8.91
N GLN A 188 4.61 11.04 8.09
CA GLN A 188 3.67 12.10 8.49
C GLN A 188 2.22 11.64 8.35
N GLU A 189 1.98 10.74 7.40
CA GLU A 189 0.69 10.09 7.17
C GLU A 189 0.94 8.63 6.78
N ILE A 190 0.18 7.71 7.38
CA ILE A 190 0.20 6.28 7.04
C ILE A 190 -1.08 5.99 6.28
N GLN A 191 -0.96 5.45 5.07
CA GLN A 191 -2.11 5.16 4.22
C GLN A 191 -2.31 3.65 4.08
N ILE A 192 -3.46 3.16 4.54
CA ILE A 192 -3.90 1.77 4.34
C ILE A 192 -4.50 1.66 2.94
N LYS A 193 -3.91 0.81 2.09
CA LYS A 193 -4.42 0.54 0.75
C LYS A 193 -5.40 -0.62 0.77
N MET A 194 -6.70 -0.35 0.68
CA MET A 194 -7.72 -1.40 0.55
C MET A 194 -7.87 -1.89 -0.89
N ALA A 195 -7.85 -0.98 -1.86
CA ALA A 195 -7.98 -1.28 -3.28
C ALA A 195 -7.26 -0.24 -4.14
N GLN A 196 -7.32 -0.40 -5.46
CA GLN A 196 -6.73 0.51 -6.44
C GLN A 196 -7.75 0.83 -7.53
N GLY A 197 -8.01 2.12 -7.79
CA GLY A 197 -9.09 2.57 -8.66
C GLY A 197 -9.04 2.02 -10.08
N ALA A 198 -7.84 1.91 -10.67
CA ALA A 198 -7.67 1.37 -12.03
C ALA A 198 -8.00 -0.13 -12.16
N LYS A 199 -7.93 -0.87 -11.07
CA LYS A 199 -8.14 -2.33 -11.04
C LYS A 199 -8.72 -2.81 -9.70
N PRO A 200 -9.92 -2.36 -9.34
CA PRO A 200 -10.58 -2.85 -8.14
C PRO A 200 -10.77 -4.36 -8.23
N GLY A 201 -10.64 -5.05 -7.12
CA GLY A 201 -10.72 -6.51 -7.07
C GLY A 201 -9.45 -7.27 -7.49
N GLU A 202 -8.46 -6.62 -8.09
CA GLU A 202 -7.12 -7.20 -8.29
C GLU A 202 -6.12 -6.67 -7.26
N GLY A 203 -5.20 -7.51 -6.84
CA GLY A 203 -4.12 -7.12 -5.94
C GLY A 203 -3.00 -6.35 -6.62
N GLY A 204 -1.99 -6.04 -5.84
CA GLY A 204 -0.74 -5.50 -6.38
C GLY A 204 0.06 -6.58 -7.11
N HIS A 205 0.78 -6.18 -8.15
CA HIS A 205 1.67 -7.04 -8.92
C HIS A 205 2.93 -6.27 -9.30
N LEU A 206 4.09 -6.90 -9.17
CA LEU A 206 5.35 -6.43 -9.73
C LEU A 206 6.00 -7.60 -10.48
N PRO A 207 6.17 -7.50 -11.81
CA PRO A 207 6.78 -8.58 -12.58
C PRO A 207 8.23 -8.84 -12.17
N GLY A 208 8.67 -10.09 -12.16
CA GLY A 208 10.02 -10.49 -11.75
C GLY A 208 11.13 -9.73 -12.45
N LYS A 209 10.98 -9.43 -13.76
CA LYS A 209 11.92 -8.62 -14.53
C LYS A 209 12.12 -7.18 -14.02
N LYS A 210 11.24 -6.67 -13.16
CA LYS A 210 11.38 -5.37 -12.46
C LYS A 210 11.89 -5.52 -11.03
N VAL A 211 12.01 -6.76 -10.51
CA VAL A 211 12.51 -7.04 -9.16
C VAL A 211 14.04 -7.19 -9.20
N TYR A 212 14.71 -6.10 -9.53
CA TYR A 212 16.18 -6.01 -9.46
C TYR A 212 16.67 -6.17 -8.02
N PRO A 213 17.95 -6.47 -7.78
CA PRO A 213 18.49 -6.65 -6.41
C PRO A 213 18.19 -5.52 -5.46
N TRP A 214 18.30 -4.25 -5.91
CA TRP A 214 17.97 -3.09 -5.08
C TRP A 214 16.47 -2.96 -4.77
N ILE A 215 15.59 -3.42 -5.67
CA ILE A 215 14.15 -3.48 -5.41
C ILE A 215 13.84 -4.62 -4.43
N ALA A 216 14.43 -5.79 -4.64
CA ALA A 216 14.29 -6.94 -3.75
C ALA A 216 14.73 -6.60 -2.32
N LYS A 217 15.87 -5.90 -2.16
CA LYS A 217 16.36 -5.42 -0.86
C LYS A 217 15.34 -4.54 -0.14
N THR A 218 14.78 -3.53 -0.85
CA THR A 218 13.79 -2.60 -0.26
C THR A 218 12.48 -3.31 0.09
N ARG A 219 12.09 -4.32 -0.71
CA ARG A 219 10.83 -5.05 -0.54
C ARG A 219 10.97 -6.33 0.28
N LEU A 220 12.13 -6.62 0.82
CA LEU A 220 12.45 -7.85 1.56
C LEU A 220 11.98 -9.08 0.79
N SER A 221 12.47 -9.24 -0.44
CA SER A 221 12.08 -10.29 -1.37
C SER A 221 13.28 -10.81 -2.16
N THR A 222 13.05 -11.74 -3.07
CA THR A 222 14.10 -12.37 -3.88
C THR A 222 14.20 -11.68 -5.24
N PRO A 223 15.41 -11.31 -5.72
CA PRO A 223 15.60 -10.77 -7.06
C PRO A 223 15.04 -11.70 -8.14
N GLY A 224 14.42 -11.12 -9.17
CA GLY A 224 13.88 -11.89 -10.30
C GLY A 224 12.58 -12.65 -10.04
N VAL A 225 12.13 -12.76 -8.80
CA VAL A 225 10.87 -13.43 -8.44
C VAL A 225 9.73 -12.41 -8.43
N ALA A 226 8.64 -12.70 -9.13
CA ALA A 226 7.47 -11.82 -9.21
C ALA A 226 6.82 -11.67 -7.83
N LEU A 227 6.36 -10.45 -7.54
CA LEU A 227 5.66 -10.13 -6.30
C LEU A 227 4.17 -9.97 -6.57
N ILE A 228 3.37 -10.74 -5.86
CA ILE A 228 1.91 -10.74 -5.94
C ILE A 228 1.33 -10.41 -4.57
N SER A 229 0.32 -9.53 -4.56
CA SER A 229 -0.47 -9.21 -3.38
C SER A 229 -1.93 -9.34 -3.74
N PRO A 230 -2.52 -10.52 -3.52
CA PRO A 230 -3.91 -10.71 -3.86
C PRO A 230 -4.82 -9.82 -3.00
N PRO A 231 -5.98 -9.39 -3.54
CA PRO A 231 -7.10 -8.87 -2.77
C PRO A 231 -7.94 -10.07 -2.25
N PRO A 232 -8.72 -9.91 -1.22
CA PRO A 232 -8.66 -8.85 -0.22
C PRO A 232 -7.39 -8.97 0.63
N HIS A 233 -7.17 -8.03 1.52
CA HIS A 233 -6.17 -8.16 2.56
C HIS A 233 -6.47 -9.40 3.41
N HIS A 234 -5.47 -10.28 3.63
CA HIS A 234 -5.65 -11.52 4.36
C HIS A 234 -5.83 -11.33 5.88
N ASP A 235 -5.76 -10.10 6.34
CA ASP A 235 -5.92 -9.71 7.73
C ASP A 235 -7.13 -8.81 7.98
N ILE A 236 -7.87 -8.41 6.94
CA ILE A 236 -9.01 -7.49 7.04
C ILE A 236 -10.21 -8.10 6.35
N TYR A 237 -11.20 -8.49 7.12
CA TYR A 237 -12.47 -9.10 6.66
C TYR A 237 -13.70 -8.33 7.11
N SER A 238 -13.51 -7.34 7.99
CA SER A 238 -14.58 -6.50 8.53
C SER A 238 -14.08 -5.08 8.82
N ILE A 239 -15.00 -4.17 9.14
CA ILE A 239 -14.65 -2.82 9.63
C ILE A 239 -13.91 -2.90 10.98
N GLU A 240 -14.22 -3.88 11.80
CA GLU A 240 -13.57 -4.11 13.10
C GLU A 240 -12.11 -4.51 12.94
N ASP A 241 -11.78 -5.37 11.97
CA ASP A 241 -10.39 -5.71 11.63
C ASP A 241 -9.63 -4.49 11.12
N LEU A 242 -10.28 -3.66 10.29
CA LEU A 242 -9.70 -2.42 9.82
C LEU A 242 -9.49 -1.42 10.97
N ALA A 243 -10.44 -1.33 11.91
CA ALA A 243 -10.32 -0.49 13.10
C ALA A 243 -9.13 -0.93 13.96
N GLN A 244 -8.88 -2.24 14.08
CA GLN A 244 -7.71 -2.75 14.79
C GLN A 244 -6.42 -2.36 14.06
N LEU A 245 -6.35 -2.48 12.74
CA LEU A 245 -5.16 -2.05 11.99
C LEU A 245 -4.93 -0.53 12.08
N ILE A 246 -5.99 0.28 12.01
CA ILE A 246 -5.91 1.74 12.22
C ILE A 246 -5.32 2.04 13.61
N TYR A 247 -5.79 1.35 14.64
CA TYR A 247 -5.31 1.49 15.99
C TYR A 247 -3.84 1.05 16.14
N ASP A 248 -3.46 -0.07 15.55
CA ASP A 248 -2.07 -0.58 15.54
C ASP A 248 -1.11 0.44 14.92
N LEU A 249 -1.47 0.98 13.75
CA LEU A 249 -0.66 1.97 13.05
C LEU A 249 -0.59 3.30 13.80
N LYS A 250 -1.65 3.68 14.51
CA LYS A 250 -1.64 4.87 15.35
C LYS A 250 -0.72 4.70 16.57
N ASN A 251 -0.66 3.50 17.15
CA ASN A 251 0.32 3.16 18.17
C ASN A 251 1.75 3.12 17.63
N ALA A 252 1.95 2.60 16.41
CA ALA A 252 3.26 2.59 15.76
C ALA A 252 3.78 4.00 15.44
N ASN A 253 2.89 4.98 15.20
CA ASN A 253 3.25 6.38 15.04
C ASN A 253 2.11 7.31 15.46
N LYS A 254 2.10 7.71 16.73
CA LYS A 254 1.07 8.59 17.29
C LYS A 254 0.95 9.96 16.61
N ASN A 255 2.01 10.42 15.96
CA ASN A 255 2.04 11.73 15.31
C ASN A 255 1.53 11.68 13.86
N ALA A 256 1.53 10.52 13.20
CA ALA A 256 1.05 10.39 11.84
C ALA A 256 -0.49 10.40 11.77
N ARG A 257 -1.03 10.99 10.71
CA ARG A 257 -2.44 10.80 10.36
C ARG A 257 -2.63 9.39 9.77
N ILE A 258 -3.76 8.76 10.04
CA ILE A 258 -4.12 7.49 9.42
C ILE A 258 -5.10 7.73 8.29
N SER A 259 -4.69 7.35 7.09
CA SER A 259 -5.47 7.45 5.85
C SER A 259 -5.91 6.06 5.39
N VAL A 260 -7.13 5.95 4.88
CA VAL A 260 -7.63 4.73 4.24
C VAL A 260 -7.97 5.02 2.79
N LYS A 261 -7.33 4.29 1.87
CA LYS A 261 -7.60 4.39 0.44
C LYS A 261 -8.69 3.43 0.03
N LEU A 262 -9.84 4.00 -0.33
CA LEU A 262 -10.97 3.35 -0.97
C LEU A 262 -10.98 3.65 -2.47
N VAL A 263 -11.86 3.00 -3.20
CA VAL A 263 -12.07 3.23 -4.63
C VAL A 263 -13.50 3.63 -4.89
N SER A 264 -13.72 4.37 -5.99
CA SER A 264 -15.06 4.72 -6.44
C SER A 264 -15.80 3.47 -6.92
N GLU A 265 -16.70 3.00 -6.09
CA GLU A 265 -17.61 1.87 -6.34
C GLU A 265 -18.99 2.20 -5.76
N ALA A 266 -20.02 1.56 -6.25
CA ALA A 266 -21.36 1.69 -5.68
C ALA A 266 -21.37 1.20 -4.23
N GLY A 267 -21.89 2.00 -3.30
CA GLY A 267 -21.90 1.70 -1.87
C GLY A 267 -20.67 2.19 -1.10
N VAL A 268 -19.70 2.86 -1.76
CA VAL A 268 -18.49 3.38 -1.11
C VAL A 268 -18.81 4.36 0.02
N GLY A 269 -19.92 5.07 -0.03
CA GLY A 269 -20.38 5.96 1.05
C GLY A 269 -20.65 5.21 2.35
N THR A 270 -21.24 4.01 2.28
CA THR A 270 -21.44 3.15 3.45
C THR A 270 -20.12 2.68 4.02
N VAL A 271 -19.20 2.24 3.17
CA VAL A 271 -17.84 1.83 3.56
C VAL A 271 -17.10 3.01 4.21
N ALA A 272 -17.15 4.20 3.60
CA ALA A 272 -16.53 5.41 4.15
C ALA A 272 -17.07 5.77 5.54
N SER A 273 -18.39 5.59 5.77
CA SER A 273 -18.99 5.81 7.09
C SER A 273 -18.46 4.82 8.15
N GLY A 274 -18.30 3.55 7.79
CA GLY A 274 -17.67 2.55 8.64
C GLY A 274 -16.21 2.90 8.95
N VAL A 275 -15.44 3.28 7.93
CA VAL A 275 -14.03 3.67 8.04
C VAL A 275 -13.85 4.93 8.90
N ALA A 276 -14.75 5.91 8.79
CA ALA A 276 -14.75 7.09 9.66
C ALA A 276 -15.00 6.73 11.13
N LYS A 277 -15.96 5.83 11.39
CA LYS A 277 -16.24 5.30 12.75
C LYS A 277 -15.06 4.49 13.30
N ALA A 278 -14.31 3.80 12.43
CA ALA A 278 -13.13 3.04 12.79
C ALA A 278 -11.91 3.91 13.16
N GLY A 279 -12.01 5.24 13.01
CA GLY A 279 -10.98 6.19 13.43
C GLY A 279 -10.05 6.68 12.32
N ALA A 280 -10.32 6.38 11.04
CA ALA A 280 -9.56 6.98 9.95
C ALA A 280 -9.67 8.52 10.00
N GLN A 281 -8.54 9.20 9.77
CA GLN A 281 -8.47 10.65 9.76
C GLN A 281 -8.55 11.23 8.35
N VAL A 282 -8.18 10.43 7.35
CA VAL A 282 -8.29 10.76 5.92
C VAL A 282 -8.92 9.57 5.20
N ILE A 283 -9.86 9.84 4.30
CA ILE A 283 -10.44 8.85 3.40
C ILE A 283 -10.17 9.28 1.96
N LEU A 284 -9.38 8.50 1.23
CA LEU A 284 -9.12 8.71 -0.20
C LEU A 284 -10.15 7.94 -1.03
N ILE A 285 -10.88 8.61 -1.89
CA ILE A 285 -11.73 8.02 -2.93
C ILE A 285 -10.97 8.10 -4.26
N SER A 286 -10.49 6.96 -4.74
CA SER A 286 -9.66 6.84 -5.95
C SER A 286 -10.50 6.45 -7.17
N GLY A 287 -10.32 7.15 -8.29
CA GLY A 287 -11.02 6.85 -9.54
C GLY A 287 -10.29 5.86 -10.44
N TYR A 288 -10.97 5.38 -11.50
CA TYR A 288 -10.45 4.39 -12.45
C TYR A 288 -9.23 4.87 -13.26
N ASP A 289 -9.06 6.16 -13.43
CA ASP A 289 -7.99 6.77 -14.23
C ASP A 289 -6.62 6.78 -13.50
N GLY A 290 -6.54 6.17 -12.32
CA GLY A 290 -5.28 5.90 -11.63
C GLY A 290 -4.45 4.89 -12.44
N GLY A 291 -3.31 5.31 -12.99
CA GLY A 291 -2.39 4.42 -13.71
C GLY A 291 -1.74 3.39 -12.79
N THR A 292 -1.19 2.33 -13.39
CA THR A 292 -0.31 1.39 -12.69
C THR A 292 0.89 1.06 -13.56
N GLY A 293 2.09 1.33 -13.05
CA GLY A 293 3.36 1.10 -13.74
C GLY A 293 3.82 -0.36 -13.76
N ALA A 294 3.03 -1.29 -13.23
CA ALA A 294 3.42 -2.69 -13.10
C ALA A 294 2.40 -3.69 -13.65
N ALA A 295 1.13 -3.29 -13.75
CA ALA A 295 0.06 -4.18 -14.19
C ALA A 295 0.01 -4.35 -15.71
N PRO A 296 -0.38 -5.53 -16.20
CA PRO A 296 -0.61 -5.77 -17.62
C PRO A 296 -1.82 -4.98 -18.14
N ARG A 297 -1.91 -4.84 -19.45
CA ARG A 297 -2.99 -4.09 -20.10
C ARG A 297 -4.39 -4.63 -19.76
N SER A 298 -4.54 -5.95 -19.70
CA SER A 298 -5.81 -6.62 -19.39
C SER A 298 -6.36 -6.26 -18.01
N SER A 299 -5.49 -5.91 -17.06
CA SER A 299 -5.91 -5.59 -15.69
C SER A 299 -6.41 -4.16 -15.49
N ILE A 300 -6.13 -3.24 -16.42
CA ILE A 300 -6.36 -1.79 -16.24
C ILE A 300 -7.41 -1.22 -17.20
N HIS A 301 -8.03 -2.05 -18.02
CA HIS A 301 -9.09 -1.62 -18.93
C HIS A 301 -10.45 -2.10 -18.45
N ASN A 302 -11.42 -1.19 -18.51
CA ASN A 302 -12.84 -1.45 -18.27
C ASN A 302 -13.18 -1.94 -16.84
N ALA A 303 -12.34 -1.62 -15.88
CA ALA A 303 -12.57 -1.83 -14.44
C ALA A 303 -12.56 -0.49 -13.71
N GLY A 304 -13.24 -0.39 -12.58
CA GLY A 304 -13.32 0.82 -11.79
C GLY A 304 -14.30 1.88 -12.33
N LEU A 305 -14.66 2.82 -11.48
CA LEU A 305 -15.61 3.90 -11.76
C LEU A 305 -14.92 5.28 -11.68
N PRO A 306 -15.51 6.32 -12.32
CA PRO A 306 -15.05 7.69 -12.16
C PRO A 306 -15.08 8.14 -10.69
N TRP A 307 -14.07 8.90 -10.26
CA TRP A 307 -13.97 9.39 -8.89
C TRP A 307 -15.14 10.32 -8.52
N GLU A 308 -15.73 11.00 -9.48
CA GLU A 308 -16.84 11.93 -9.30
C GLU A 308 -18.06 11.24 -8.66
N LEU A 309 -18.34 9.99 -9.03
CA LEU A 309 -19.43 9.19 -8.47
C LEU A 309 -19.18 8.84 -7.00
N GLY A 310 -18.04 8.20 -6.72
CA GLY A 310 -17.73 7.75 -5.37
C GLY A 310 -17.47 8.89 -4.40
N LEU A 311 -16.89 9.99 -4.89
CA LEU A 311 -16.66 11.18 -4.06
C LEU A 311 -17.96 11.83 -3.62
N ALA A 312 -18.91 12.03 -4.55
CA ALA A 312 -20.21 12.61 -4.23
C ALA A 312 -20.99 11.71 -3.26
N GLU A 313 -21.02 10.40 -3.52
CA GLU A 313 -21.65 9.41 -2.63
C GLU A 313 -21.04 9.44 -1.22
N ALA A 314 -19.71 9.40 -1.12
CA ALA A 314 -19.03 9.41 0.17
C ALA A 314 -19.28 10.71 0.95
N HIS A 315 -19.19 11.87 0.28
CA HIS A 315 -19.46 13.16 0.90
C HIS A 315 -20.88 13.26 1.44
N GLN A 316 -21.88 12.90 0.63
CA GLN A 316 -23.29 12.96 1.02
C GLN A 316 -23.61 11.97 2.14
N THR A 317 -23.12 10.73 2.05
CA THR A 317 -23.39 9.69 3.06
C THR A 317 -22.74 10.03 4.40
N LEU A 318 -21.51 10.52 4.41
CA LEU A 318 -20.84 10.99 5.64
C LEU A 318 -21.57 12.18 6.25
N THR A 319 -22.07 13.11 5.43
CA THR A 319 -22.86 14.26 5.90
C THR A 319 -24.17 13.82 6.51
N MET A 320 -24.90 12.94 5.86
CA MET A 320 -26.16 12.37 6.34
C MET A 320 -26.00 11.69 7.71
N ASN A 321 -24.87 11.00 7.91
CA ASN A 321 -24.59 10.29 9.16
C ASN A 321 -23.89 11.14 10.24
N GLY A 322 -23.69 12.45 10.01
CA GLY A 322 -23.00 13.34 10.97
C GLY A 322 -21.51 13.02 11.16
N LEU A 323 -20.89 12.37 10.19
CA LEU A 323 -19.48 11.93 10.24
C LEU A 323 -18.55 12.81 9.39
N ARG A 324 -19.11 13.65 8.51
CA ARG A 324 -18.33 14.39 7.51
C ARG A 324 -17.22 15.26 8.12
N ASN A 325 -17.50 15.89 9.22
CA ASN A 325 -16.55 16.79 9.89
C ASN A 325 -15.47 16.06 10.72
N LYS A 326 -15.56 14.75 10.85
CA LYS A 326 -14.56 13.93 11.56
C LYS A 326 -13.37 13.53 10.70
N VAL A 327 -13.53 13.56 9.38
CA VAL A 327 -12.55 13.05 8.42
C VAL A 327 -12.30 14.03 7.30
N VAL A 328 -11.06 14.04 6.80
CA VAL A 328 -10.68 14.68 5.55
C VAL A 328 -11.05 13.74 4.40
N ILE A 329 -11.68 14.25 3.34
CA ILE A 329 -11.86 13.48 2.11
C ILE A 329 -10.81 13.91 1.09
N GLU A 330 -10.11 12.93 0.54
CA GLU A 330 -9.15 13.08 -0.54
C GLU A 330 -9.69 12.41 -1.81
N THR A 331 -9.36 12.95 -2.99
CA THR A 331 -9.62 12.27 -4.25
C THR A 331 -8.41 12.27 -5.17
N ASP A 332 -8.29 11.23 -5.99
CA ASP A 332 -7.33 11.13 -7.08
C ASP A 332 -7.95 10.45 -8.31
N GLY A 333 -7.33 10.59 -9.46
CA GLY A 333 -7.78 9.99 -10.71
C GLY A 333 -7.74 10.99 -11.86
N LYS A 334 -6.53 11.38 -12.28
CA LYS A 334 -6.27 12.22 -13.45
C LYS A 334 -6.80 13.67 -13.29
N LEU A 335 -6.49 14.31 -12.17
CA LEU A 335 -6.66 15.75 -12.03
C LEU A 335 -5.61 16.48 -12.90
N MET A 336 -6.04 17.35 -13.81
CA MET A 336 -5.18 17.94 -14.84
C MET A 336 -5.17 19.47 -14.81
N SER A 337 -6.18 20.12 -14.21
CA SER A 337 -6.35 21.58 -14.20
C SER A 337 -6.86 22.07 -12.85
N GLY A 338 -6.79 23.38 -12.61
CA GLY A 338 -7.40 24.02 -11.43
C GLY A 338 -8.92 23.86 -11.44
N ARG A 339 -9.53 23.75 -12.63
CA ARG A 339 -10.95 23.46 -12.79
C ARG A 339 -11.32 22.08 -12.26
N ASP A 340 -10.49 21.06 -12.54
CA ASP A 340 -10.72 19.71 -12.00
C ASP A 340 -10.70 19.72 -10.47
N VAL A 341 -9.76 20.45 -9.88
CA VAL A 341 -9.64 20.61 -8.42
C VAL A 341 -10.85 21.35 -7.84
N ALA A 342 -11.32 22.41 -8.52
CA ALA A 342 -12.50 23.16 -8.09
C ALA A 342 -13.76 22.24 -8.08
N ILE A 343 -13.97 21.47 -9.13
CA ILE A 343 -15.10 20.52 -9.21
C ILE A 343 -14.96 19.43 -8.12
N ALA A 344 -13.75 18.90 -7.91
CA ALA A 344 -13.53 17.93 -6.86
C ALA A 344 -13.84 18.48 -5.46
N ALA A 345 -13.46 19.75 -5.18
CA ALA A 345 -13.84 20.42 -3.94
C ALA A 345 -15.36 20.61 -3.82
N MET A 346 -16.02 21.06 -4.87
CA MET A 346 -17.49 21.22 -4.88
C MET A 346 -18.22 19.89 -4.68
N LEU A 347 -17.65 18.77 -5.11
CA LEU A 347 -18.18 17.41 -4.85
C LEU A 347 -17.79 16.86 -3.48
N GLY A 348 -16.95 17.55 -2.71
CA GLY A 348 -16.66 17.22 -1.31
C GLY A 348 -15.21 16.92 -0.95
N ALA A 349 -14.25 17.00 -1.88
CA ALA A 349 -12.84 16.76 -1.56
C ALA A 349 -12.19 17.98 -0.87
N GLU A 350 -11.26 17.70 0.02
CA GLU A 350 -10.44 18.69 0.75
C GLU A 350 -8.95 18.55 0.47
N GLU A 351 -8.51 17.37 0.04
CA GLU A 351 -7.14 17.09 -0.40
C GLU A 351 -7.16 16.41 -1.77
N PHE A 352 -6.11 16.63 -2.57
CA PHE A 352 -6.11 16.29 -3.99
C PHE A 352 -4.84 15.58 -4.40
N GLY A 353 -4.99 14.38 -5.01
CA GLY A 353 -3.89 13.52 -5.43
C GLY A 353 -3.59 13.63 -6.93
N PHE A 354 -2.32 13.80 -7.28
CA PHE A 354 -1.82 13.89 -8.64
C PHE A 354 -0.79 12.77 -8.91
N ALA A 355 -0.97 12.00 -9.98
CA ALA A 355 -0.02 10.95 -10.35
C ALA A 355 0.52 11.13 -11.77
N THR A 356 -0.34 11.06 -12.77
CA THR A 356 0.07 11.13 -14.18
C THR A 356 0.65 12.49 -14.55
N ALA A 357 0.04 13.58 -14.11
CA ALA A 357 0.52 14.93 -14.42
C ALA A 357 1.95 15.18 -13.93
N PRO A 358 2.33 14.92 -12.66
CA PRO A 358 3.73 14.98 -12.23
C PRO A 358 4.68 14.12 -13.07
N LEU A 359 4.28 12.91 -13.45
CA LEU A 359 5.11 12.07 -14.33
C LEU A 359 5.31 12.70 -15.72
N VAL A 360 4.28 13.33 -16.27
CA VAL A 360 4.36 14.05 -17.56
C VAL A 360 5.31 15.23 -17.46
N THR A 361 5.24 16.03 -16.39
CA THR A 361 6.18 17.15 -16.18
C THR A 361 7.63 16.69 -16.10
N MET A 362 7.87 15.51 -15.56
CA MET A 362 9.20 14.88 -15.47
C MET A 362 9.66 14.19 -16.77
N GLY A 363 8.85 14.22 -17.82
CA GLY A 363 9.23 13.73 -19.15
C GLY A 363 8.47 12.49 -19.62
N CYS A 364 7.45 12.00 -18.93
CA CYS A 364 6.61 10.92 -19.44
C CYS A 364 5.87 11.36 -20.71
N VAL A 365 5.94 10.54 -21.76
CA VAL A 365 5.28 10.78 -23.06
C VAL A 365 4.17 9.76 -23.35
N MET A 366 3.66 9.10 -22.33
CA MET A 366 2.53 8.16 -22.40
C MET A 366 2.71 7.00 -23.40
N MET A 367 3.95 6.49 -23.53
CA MET A 367 4.25 5.32 -24.37
C MET A 367 3.58 4.02 -23.93
N ARG A 368 3.04 3.97 -22.69
CA ARG A 368 2.28 2.85 -22.15
C ARG A 368 3.03 1.50 -22.16
N VAL A 369 4.36 1.54 -21.99
CA VAL A 369 5.24 0.36 -21.85
C VAL A 369 5.75 0.17 -20.41
N CYS A 370 5.07 0.76 -19.46
CA CYS A 370 5.52 0.84 -18.07
C CYS A 370 5.72 -0.53 -17.42
N ASN A 371 4.87 -1.52 -17.73
CA ASN A 371 4.96 -2.88 -17.20
C ASN A 371 6.06 -3.73 -17.86
N LEU A 372 6.66 -3.25 -18.94
CA LEU A 372 7.64 -4.01 -19.75
C LEU A 372 9.10 -3.77 -19.35
N ASP A 373 9.37 -2.87 -18.43
CA ASP A 373 10.72 -2.40 -18.03
C ASP A 373 11.50 -1.71 -19.17
N THR A 374 10.79 -1.23 -20.21
CA THR A 374 11.34 -0.64 -21.43
C THR A 374 10.99 0.84 -21.62
N CYS A 375 10.70 1.56 -20.53
CA CYS A 375 10.34 2.97 -20.60
C CYS A 375 11.48 3.82 -21.19
N PRO A 376 11.29 4.43 -22.39
CA PRO A 376 12.39 5.08 -23.12
C PRO A 376 12.87 6.38 -22.47
N VAL A 377 12.10 6.95 -21.58
CA VAL A 377 12.39 8.22 -20.88
C VAL A 377 12.83 8.03 -19.42
N GLY A 378 13.10 6.80 -18.99
CA GLY A 378 13.63 6.52 -17.67
C GLY A 378 12.66 6.67 -16.48
N VAL A 379 11.39 6.98 -16.73
CA VAL A 379 10.40 7.24 -15.66
C VAL A 379 9.91 5.94 -15.00
N ALA A 380 9.58 4.92 -15.78
CA ALA A 380 8.92 3.70 -15.29
C ALA A 380 9.71 2.43 -15.65
N THR A 381 10.99 2.44 -15.34
CA THR A 381 11.92 1.31 -15.59
C THR A 381 12.92 1.17 -14.47
N GLN A 382 13.44 -0.04 -14.28
CA GLN A 382 14.56 -0.33 -13.39
C GLN A 382 15.87 -0.55 -14.17
N ASN A 383 15.77 -0.67 -15.51
CA ASN A 383 16.93 -0.86 -16.37
C ASN A 383 17.94 0.31 -16.22
N PRO A 384 19.20 0.06 -15.82
CA PRO A 384 20.18 1.12 -15.55
C PRO A 384 20.43 2.05 -16.74
N GLU A 385 20.48 1.50 -17.97
CA GLU A 385 20.75 2.30 -19.17
C GLU A 385 19.57 3.21 -19.56
N LEU A 386 18.35 2.74 -19.32
CA LEU A 386 17.16 3.56 -19.57
C LEU A 386 16.96 4.61 -18.48
N ARG A 387 17.31 4.30 -17.23
CA ARG A 387 17.25 5.25 -16.11
C ARG A 387 18.14 6.47 -16.32
N LYS A 388 19.31 6.32 -16.97
CA LYS A 388 20.21 7.44 -17.35
C LYS A 388 19.53 8.49 -18.25
N ARG A 389 18.43 8.13 -18.91
CA ARG A 389 17.65 9.05 -19.79
C ARG A 389 16.65 9.92 -19.02
N PHE A 390 16.51 9.72 -17.72
CA PHE A 390 15.61 10.53 -16.91
C PHE A 390 16.12 11.97 -16.82
N THR A 391 15.26 12.93 -17.16
CA THR A 391 15.59 14.36 -17.19
C THR A 391 14.69 15.20 -16.28
N GLY A 392 13.83 14.54 -15.49
CA GLY A 392 12.92 15.24 -14.58
C GLY A 392 13.67 15.99 -13.48
N LYS A 393 13.10 17.12 -13.06
CA LYS A 393 13.62 17.94 -11.95
C LYS A 393 12.48 18.26 -10.97
N PRO A 394 12.78 18.41 -9.67
CA PRO A 394 11.78 18.79 -8.67
C PRO A 394 11.03 20.08 -9.03
N GLU A 395 11.72 21.06 -9.59
CA GLU A 395 11.16 22.36 -9.96
C GLU A 395 10.02 22.24 -10.97
N TYR A 396 10.05 21.24 -11.86
CA TYR A 396 8.99 21.03 -12.83
C TYR A 396 7.68 20.60 -12.15
N VAL A 397 7.78 19.75 -11.15
CA VAL A 397 6.63 19.34 -10.34
C VAL A 397 6.15 20.49 -9.44
N VAL A 398 7.07 21.25 -8.85
CA VAL A 398 6.76 22.44 -8.06
C VAL A 398 5.98 23.45 -8.89
N ASN A 399 6.46 23.76 -10.10
CA ASN A 399 5.78 24.70 -11.01
C ASN A 399 4.37 24.20 -11.34
N PHE A 400 4.21 22.91 -11.67
CA PHE A 400 2.89 22.35 -11.93
C PHE A 400 1.93 22.55 -10.76
N MET A 401 2.32 22.16 -9.55
CA MET A 401 1.47 22.27 -8.37
C MET A 401 1.10 23.73 -8.06
N ARG A 402 2.06 24.65 -8.16
CA ARG A 402 1.81 26.08 -7.97
C ARG A 402 0.88 26.65 -9.03
N PHE A 403 1.02 26.24 -10.29
CA PHE A 403 0.14 26.68 -11.37
C PHE A 403 -1.30 26.18 -11.20
N ILE A 404 -1.49 24.93 -10.80
CA ILE A 404 -2.82 24.40 -10.44
C ILE A 404 -3.44 25.22 -9.30
N ALA A 405 -2.67 25.50 -8.24
CA ALA A 405 -3.15 26.30 -7.11
C ALA A 405 -3.49 27.73 -7.52
N GLN A 406 -2.69 28.35 -8.39
CA GLN A 406 -2.96 29.68 -8.90
C GLN A 406 -4.24 29.73 -9.75
N GLU A 407 -4.43 28.76 -10.66
CA GLU A 407 -5.66 28.67 -11.46
C GLU A 407 -6.89 28.42 -10.57
N LEU A 408 -6.77 27.60 -9.53
CA LEU A 408 -7.84 27.39 -8.55
C LEU A 408 -8.20 28.70 -7.83
N ARG A 409 -7.19 29.50 -7.44
CA ARG A 409 -7.42 30.83 -6.82
C ARG A 409 -8.19 31.78 -7.75
N GLU A 410 -7.87 31.77 -9.04
CA GLU A 410 -8.61 32.58 -10.03
C GLU A 410 -10.08 32.16 -10.09
N ILE A 411 -10.35 30.85 -10.15
CA ILE A 411 -11.72 30.33 -10.13
C ILE A 411 -12.44 30.69 -8.84
N MET A 412 -11.77 30.58 -7.69
CA MET A 412 -12.36 30.93 -6.39
C MET A 412 -12.64 32.44 -6.30
N ALA A 413 -11.77 33.30 -6.82
CA ALA A 413 -12.00 34.72 -6.89
C ALA A 413 -13.23 35.09 -7.73
N ASP A 414 -13.36 34.45 -8.91
CA ASP A 414 -14.52 34.64 -9.79
C ASP A 414 -15.81 34.13 -9.14
N LEU A 415 -15.73 33.08 -8.29
CA LEU A 415 -16.86 32.56 -7.51
C LEU A 415 -17.20 33.40 -6.26
N GLY A 416 -16.34 34.33 -5.86
CA GLY A 416 -16.51 35.10 -4.62
C GLY A 416 -16.19 34.31 -3.34
N ILE A 417 -15.36 33.27 -3.44
CA ILE A 417 -15.01 32.33 -2.35
C ILE A 417 -13.58 32.60 -1.88
N LYS A 418 -13.39 32.76 -0.56
CA LYS A 418 -12.10 33.12 0.04
C LYS A 418 -11.22 31.94 0.36
N THR A 419 -11.80 30.84 0.83
CA THR A 419 -11.06 29.65 1.28
C THR A 419 -11.57 28.39 0.60
N LEU A 420 -10.68 27.40 0.46
CA LEU A 420 -11.06 26.11 -0.11
C LEU A 420 -12.10 25.39 0.76
N ASP A 421 -12.08 25.58 2.09
CA ASP A 421 -13.07 25.01 2.99
C ASP A 421 -14.49 25.55 2.69
N GLU A 422 -14.62 26.80 2.26
CA GLU A 422 -15.91 27.37 1.81
C GLU A 422 -16.40 26.77 0.48
N LEU A 423 -15.51 26.20 -0.34
CA LEU A 423 -15.85 25.58 -1.62
C LEU A 423 -16.32 24.12 -1.46
N VAL A 424 -15.93 23.45 -0.37
CA VAL A 424 -16.21 22.05 -0.14
C VAL A 424 -17.71 21.77 -0.11
N GLY A 425 -18.16 20.83 -0.95
CA GLY A 425 -19.56 20.41 -1.02
C GLY A 425 -20.53 21.40 -1.68
N ARG A 426 -20.04 22.48 -2.29
CA ARG A 426 -20.86 23.51 -2.95
C ARG A 426 -21.35 23.08 -4.34
N THR A 427 -22.10 21.97 -4.40
CA THR A 427 -22.72 21.48 -5.65
C THR A 427 -23.73 22.44 -6.25
N ASP A 428 -24.27 23.38 -5.45
CA ASP A 428 -25.13 24.46 -5.91
C ASP A 428 -24.43 25.38 -6.94
N LEU A 429 -23.09 25.38 -6.96
CA LEU A 429 -22.28 26.12 -7.94
C LEU A 429 -22.00 25.31 -9.21
N LEU A 430 -22.51 24.09 -9.33
CA LEU A 430 -22.39 23.24 -10.51
C LEU A 430 -23.73 23.10 -11.22
N GLU A 431 -23.67 22.86 -12.52
CA GLU A 431 -24.81 22.46 -13.35
C GLU A 431 -24.38 21.50 -14.44
N GLN A 432 -25.28 20.65 -14.88
CA GLN A 432 -25.05 19.78 -16.02
C GLN A 432 -25.08 20.56 -17.33
N LYS A 433 -24.07 20.37 -18.19
CA LYS A 433 -24.04 20.95 -19.53
C LYS A 433 -25.14 20.37 -20.42
N ASN A 434 -25.80 21.24 -21.20
CA ASN A 434 -26.59 20.79 -22.32
C ASN A 434 -25.65 20.34 -23.46
N VAL A 435 -25.34 19.05 -23.51
CA VAL A 435 -24.61 18.46 -24.64
C VAL A 435 -25.57 18.20 -25.81
N ALA A 436 -25.04 18.28 -27.04
CA ALA A 436 -25.85 18.03 -28.23
C ALA A 436 -26.57 16.68 -28.14
N LYS A 437 -27.83 16.64 -28.56
CA LYS A 437 -28.74 15.49 -28.45
C LYS A 437 -28.33 14.26 -29.28
N SER A 438 -27.08 14.06 -29.55
CA SER A 438 -26.57 12.92 -30.32
C SER A 438 -25.46 12.21 -29.55
N GLY A 439 -25.61 10.90 -29.39
CA GLY A 439 -24.65 10.03 -28.75
C GLY A 439 -24.97 9.76 -27.27
N ARG A 440 -24.28 8.78 -26.68
CA ARG A 440 -24.53 8.25 -25.33
C ARG A 440 -24.35 9.28 -24.21
N SER A 441 -23.51 10.27 -24.42
CA SER A 441 -23.28 11.35 -23.43
C SER A 441 -24.52 12.22 -23.19
N ALA A 442 -25.47 12.25 -24.15
CA ALA A 442 -26.73 12.98 -24.01
C ALA A 442 -27.71 12.31 -23.03
N GLU A 443 -27.53 11.02 -22.76
CA GLU A 443 -28.37 10.22 -21.87
C GLU A 443 -27.86 10.17 -20.42
N ILE A 444 -26.67 10.72 -20.17
CA ILE A 444 -26.11 10.76 -18.82
C ILE A 444 -26.85 11.81 -17.98
N ASP A 445 -27.41 11.36 -16.86
CA ASP A 445 -28.04 12.21 -15.85
C ASP A 445 -27.09 12.39 -14.65
N LEU A 446 -26.68 13.61 -14.38
CA LEU A 446 -25.82 13.98 -13.25
C LEU A 446 -26.62 14.50 -12.05
N SER A 447 -27.95 14.51 -12.11
CA SER A 447 -28.78 15.11 -11.07
C SER A 447 -28.49 14.58 -9.68
N GLN A 448 -28.30 13.26 -9.53
CA GLN A 448 -27.99 12.64 -8.23
C GLN A 448 -26.60 13.01 -7.67
N ILE A 449 -25.64 13.29 -8.54
CA ILE A 449 -24.30 13.74 -8.11
C ILE A 449 -24.36 15.21 -7.67
N LEU A 450 -25.13 16.03 -8.38
CA LEU A 450 -25.23 17.48 -8.18
C LEU A 450 -26.28 17.86 -7.14
N ASP A 451 -27.29 17.02 -6.92
CA ASP A 451 -28.34 17.23 -5.92
C ASP A 451 -27.82 16.86 -4.52
N ASN A 452 -27.21 17.83 -3.87
CA ASN A 452 -26.75 17.69 -2.49
C ASN A 452 -27.72 18.43 -1.54
N PRO A 453 -28.65 17.71 -0.91
CA PRO A 453 -29.62 18.33 0.01
C PRO A 453 -28.97 18.94 1.26
N TYR A 454 -27.70 18.61 1.51
CA TYR A 454 -26.94 19.08 2.67
C TYR A 454 -26.08 20.31 2.42
N VAL A 455 -26.10 20.87 1.21
CA VAL A 455 -25.26 22.03 0.81
C VAL A 455 -25.42 23.26 1.71
N LYS A 456 -26.58 23.42 2.36
CA LYS A 456 -26.86 24.54 3.29
C LYS A 456 -26.49 24.21 4.75
N GLN A 457 -26.04 23.01 5.04
CA GLN A 457 -25.63 22.66 6.41
C GLN A 457 -24.28 23.27 6.74
N THR A 458 -24.12 23.64 7.99
CA THR A 458 -22.79 24.01 8.55
C THR A 458 -22.02 22.74 8.89
N LYS A 459 -20.67 22.76 8.82
CA LYS A 459 -19.78 21.64 9.17
C LYS A 459 -19.77 20.49 8.15
N ILE A 460 -19.83 20.80 6.87
CA ILE A 460 -19.71 19.87 5.76
C ILE A 460 -18.24 19.66 5.30
N HIS A 461 -17.29 20.11 6.06
CA HIS A 461 -15.85 19.92 5.89
C HIS A 461 -15.22 19.48 7.22
N TYR A 462 -13.97 19.08 7.17
CA TYR A 462 -13.23 18.61 8.34
C TYR A 462 -13.10 19.66 9.45
N ASP A 463 -13.34 19.24 10.69
CA ASP A 463 -13.14 20.07 11.88
C ASP A 463 -12.07 19.44 12.79
N LYS A 464 -10.93 20.12 12.93
CA LYS A 464 -9.81 19.66 13.77
C LYS A 464 -10.18 19.41 15.23
N LYS A 465 -11.31 19.99 15.71
CA LYS A 465 -11.79 19.79 17.07
C LYS A 465 -12.64 18.52 17.24
N ASN A 466 -13.04 17.89 16.13
CA ASN A 466 -13.92 16.72 16.14
C ASN A 466 -13.21 15.45 15.61
N VAL A 467 -11.94 15.31 15.91
CA VAL A 467 -11.15 14.13 15.53
C VAL A 467 -11.48 12.93 16.41
N PHE A 468 -11.25 11.72 15.85
CA PHE A 468 -11.36 10.49 16.63
C PHE A 468 -10.29 10.46 17.72
N ASP A 469 -10.72 10.21 18.96
CA ASP A 469 -9.83 10.04 20.11
C ASP A 469 -9.44 8.57 20.24
N PHE A 470 -8.17 8.28 20.09
CA PHE A 470 -7.61 6.92 20.21
C PHE A 470 -7.34 6.52 21.65
N GLU A 471 -7.48 7.45 22.58
CA GLU A 471 -7.25 7.24 24.02
C GLU A 471 -5.88 6.57 24.32
N LEU A 472 -4.84 6.95 23.56
CA LEU A 472 -3.51 6.34 23.68
C LEU A 472 -2.91 6.49 25.08
N GLU A 473 -3.25 7.55 25.79
CA GLU A 473 -2.84 7.80 27.17
C GLU A 473 -3.37 6.74 28.16
N LYS A 474 -4.37 5.95 27.76
CA LYS A 474 -4.94 4.86 28.58
C LYS A 474 -4.22 3.53 28.35
N THR A 475 -3.36 3.41 27.35
CA THR A 475 -2.61 2.18 27.06
C THR A 475 -1.62 1.81 28.16
N VAL A 476 -1.29 0.54 28.28
CA VAL A 476 -0.24 0.04 29.19
C VAL A 476 1.11 0.66 28.84
N ASP A 477 1.38 0.82 27.54
CA ASP A 477 2.61 1.44 27.05
C ASP A 477 2.79 2.86 27.60
N GLU A 478 1.80 3.75 27.47
CA GLU A 478 1.87 5.14 27.96
C GLU A 478 1.84 5.23 29.49
N LYS A 479 1.01 4.41 30.15
CA LYS A 479 0.86 4.46 31.62
C LYS A 479 2.06 3.89 32.36
N ILE A 480 2.63 2.80 31.83
CA ILE A 480 3.62 1.99 32.55
C ILE A 480 4.93 1.91 31.79
N LEU A 481 4.94 1.35 30.56
CA LEU A 481 6.17 0.96 29.90
C LEU A 481 7.07 2.15 29.58
N LEU A 482 6.57 3.18 28.90
CA LEU A 482 7.35 4.36 28.54
C LEU A 482 7.95 5.03 29.79
N LYS A 483 7.18 5.18 30.86
CA LYS A 483 7.67 5.79 32.10
C LYS A 483 8.74 4.95 32.78
N LYS A 484 8.56 3.63 32.81
CA LYS A 484 9.49 2.73 33.48
C LYS A 484 10.79 2.55 32.70
N PHE A 485 10.75 2.62 31.36
CA PHE A 485 11.93 2.48 30.52
C PHE A 485 12.64 3.81 30.20
N GLU A 486 12.06 4.98 30.48
CA GLU A 486 12.60 6.30 30.12
C GLU A 486 14.06 6.46 30.55
N SER A 487 14.38 6.28 31.82
CA SER A 487 15.76 6.40 32.31
C SER A 487 16.73 5.40 31.67
N ALA A 488 16.26 4.18 31.38
CA ALA A 488 17.08 3.19 30.68
C ALA A 488 17.32 3.58 29.22
N MET A 489 16.31 4.17 28.55
CA MET A 489 16.45 4.68 27.18
C MET A 489 17.36 5.91 27.11
N GLU A 490 17.39 6.76 28.13
CA GLU A 490 18.32 7.90 28.19
C GLU A 490 19.77 7.46 28.33
N THR A 491 20.02 6.41 29.10
CA THR A 491 21.37 5.91 29.40
C THR A 491 21.83 4.78 28.47
N GLY A 492 20.92 4.20 27.67
CA GLY A 492 21.19 3.00 26.85
C GLY A 492 21.41 1.72 27.69
N SER A 493 21.02 1.71 28.98
CA SER A 493 21.24 0.59 29.89
C SER A 493 20.17 -0.50 29.72
N LYS A 494 20.55 -1.76 29.94
CA LYS A 494 19.59 -2.89 29.96
C LYS A 494 18.59 -2.75 31.08
N ARG A 495 17.33 -3.11 30.80
CA ARG A 495 16.26 -3.12 31.80
C ARG A 495 15.25 -4.20 31.53
N SER A 496 14.81 -4.84 32.61
CA SER A 496 13.70 -5.79 32.62
C SER A 496 12.54 -5.29 33.50
N LEU A 497 11.31 -5.62 33.12
CA LEU A 497 10.11 -5.29 33.87
C LEU A 497 9.15 -6.49 33.83
N GLU A 498 8.44 -6.76 34.90
CA GLU A 498 7.37 -7.74 34.96
C GLU A 498 6.04 -7.03 35.25
N ILE A 499 4.99 -7.38 34.48
CA ILE A 499 3.66 -6.76 34.59
C ILE A 499 2.57 -7.82 34.38
N ASP A 500 1.40 -7.56 34.94
CA ASP A 500 0.18 -8.29 34.63
C ASP A 500 -0.51 -7.64 33.43
N VAL A 501 -1.10 -8.45 32.55
CA VAL A 501 -1.78 -8.02 31.33
C VAL A 501 -3.13 -8.71 31.17
N ALA A 502 -4.05 -8.02 30.52
CA ALA A 502 -5.37 -8.52 30.17
C ALA A 502 -5.60 -8.47 28.66
N ASN A 503 -6.53 -9.25 28.17
CA ASN A 503 -6.90 -9.29 26.74
C ASN A 503 -7.48 -7.95 26.20
N THR A 504 -7.79 -7.01 27.07
CA THR A 504 -8.18 -5.63 26.74
C THR A 504 -6.98 -4.71 26.47
N ASP A 505 -5.75 -5.13 26.81
CA ASP A 505 -4.52 -4.38 26.59
C ASP A 505 -4.02 -4.62 25.15
N ARG A 506 -4.70 -3.95 24.20
CA ARG A 506 -4.41 -4.12 22.78
C ARG A 506 -3.09 -3.45 22.37
N THR A 507 -2.40 -4.02 21.41
CA THR A 507 -1.22 -3.44 20.74
C THR A 507 -0.07 -3.14 21.71
N LEU A 508 0.03 -3.94 22.78
CA LEU A 508 1.04 -3.78 23.82
C LEU A 508 2.45 -3.92 23.24
N GLY A 509 3.33 -3.03 23.64
CA GLY A 509 4.74 -2.97 23.21
C GLY A 509 4.99 -2.14 21.96
N THR A 510 3.95 -1.75 21.22
CA THR A 510 4.10 -1.01 19.95
C THR A 510 4.51 0.44 20.15
N LEU A 511 3.92 1.16 21.11
CA LEU A 511 4.33 2.55 21.42
C LEU A 511 5.74 2.59 21.98
N LEU A 512 6.09 1.69 22.89
CA LEU A 512 7.45 1.55 23.41
C LEU A 512 8.42 1.22 22.27
N GLY A 513 8.07 0.29 21.39
CA GLY A 513 8.85 -0.10 20.23
C GLY A 513 9.08 1.06 19.25
N ALA A 514 8.07 1.88 19.03
CA ALA A 514 8.17 3.09 18.19
C ALA A 514 9.18 4.09 18.78
N GLU A 515 9.17 4.29 20.09
CA GLU A 515 10.09 5.20 20.76
C GLU A 515 11.53 4.64 20.74
N ILE A 516 11.71 3.34 20.96
CA ILE A 516 13.01 2.66 20.80
C ILE A 516 13.54 2.87 19.38
N THR A 517 12.69 2.68 18.36
CA THR A 517 13.08 2.86 16.95
C THR A 517 13.53 4.30 16.67
N ARG A 518 12.82 5.30 17.20
CA ARG A 518 13.19 6.72 17.01
C ARG A 518 14.55 7.06 17.63
N ARG A 519 14.85 6.53 18.82
CA ARG A 519 16.07 6.85 19.56
C ARG A 519 17.27 6.04 19.10
N PHE A 520 17.08 4.76 18.82
CA PHE A 520 18.20 3.82 18.62
C PHE A 520 18.28 3.18 17.24
N ASP A 521 17.20 3.30 16.44
CA ASP A 521 17.11 2.65 15.15
C ASP A 521 17.21 1.10 15.31
N ASP A 522 18.20 0.43 14.71
CA ASP A 522 18.48 -1.02 14.85
C ASP A 522 19.78 -1.32 15.65
N LYS A 523 20.27 -0.34 16.41
CA LYS A 523 21.59 -0.40 17.04
C LYS A 523 21.62 -1.10 18.38
N LEU A 524 20.46 -1.40 18.98
CA LEU A 524 20.44 -2.08 20.27
C LEU A 524 20.79 -3.57 20.09
N ASP A 525 21.45 -4.11 21.12
CA ASP A 525 21.63 -5.55 21.26
C ASP A 525 20.30 -6.23 21.61
N ASP A 526 20.18 -7.50 21.29
CA ASP A 526 19.03 -8.31 21.69
C ASP A 526 18.89 -8.30 23.22
N ASP A 527 17.65 -8.39 23.70
CA ASP A 527 17.32 -8.40 25.12
C ASP A 527 17.84 -7.17 25.92
N THR A 528 17.99 -6.02 25.25
CA THR A 528 18.32 -4.76 25.96
C THR A 528 17.16 -4.34 26.84
N TYR A 529 15.93 -4.41 26.33
CA TYR A 529 14.71 -4.16 27.06
C TYR A 529 13.83 -5.42 27.04
N THR A 530 13.45 -5.89 28.22
CA THR A 530 12.62 -7.10 28.36
C THR A 530 11.39 -6.77 29.19
N VAL A 531 10.22 -7.16 28.68
CA VAL A 531 8.95 -7.09 29.43
C VAL A 531 8.40 -8.48 29.55
N LYS A 532 8.30 -8.98 30.79
CA LYS A 532 7.60 -10.22 31.10
C LYS A 532 6.15 -9.89 31.45
N CYS A 533 5.21 -10.48 30.73
CA CYS A 533 3.79 -10.26 30.85
C CYS A 533 3.13 -11.53 31.41
N ASN A 534 2.34 -11.40 32.46
CA ASN A 534 1.57 -12.50 33.03
C ASN A 534 0.08 -12.29 32.71
N GLY A 535 -0.58 -13.24 32.07
CA GLY A 535 -2.01 -13.18 31.78
C GLY A 535 -2.35 -13.38 30.32
N ALA A 536 -3.37 -12.68 29.83
CA ALA A 536 -3.84 -12.79 28.45
C ALA A 536 -3.41 -11.57 27.63
N GLY A 537 -2.63 -11.78 26.57
CA GLY A 537 -2.29 -10.75 25.60
C GLY A 537 -3.49 -10.37 24.73
N GLY A 538 -3.73 -9.06 24.53
CA GLY A 538 -4.79 -8.56 23.68
C GLY A 538 -4.48 -8.68 22.18
N GLN A 539 -5.36 -8.11 21.35
CA GLN A 539 -5.16 -8.00 19.91
C GLN A 539 -3.82 -7.29 19.60
N SER A 540 -3.09 -7.78 18.61
CA SER A 540 -1.83 -7.20 18.13
C SER A 540 -0.74 -7.07 19.21
N PHE A 541 -0.68 -8.01 20.16
CA PHE A 541 0.39 -8.07 21.14
C PHE A 541 1.75 -8.13 20.46
N GLY A 542 2.68 -7.23 20.80
CA GLY A 542 4.02 -7.17 20.23
C GLY A 542 4.07 -6.75 18.75
N ALA A 543 3.04 -6.07 18.22
CA ALA A 543 3.04 -5.60 16.85
C ALA A 543 4.18 -4.60 16.60
N PHE A 544 4.91 -4.77 15.50
CA PHE A 544 5.99 -3.91 15.02
C PHE A 544 7.18 -3.71 15.97
N ILE A 545 7.33 -4.51 17.03
CA ILE A 545 8.42 -4.30 17.97
C ILE A 545 9.79 -4.46 17.31
N PRO A 546 10.73 -3.51 17.58
CA PRO A 546 12.03 -3.46 16.94
C PRO A 546 13.07 -4.32 17.68
N LYS A 547 14.24 -4.47 17.06
CA LYS A 547 15.42 -5.08 17.67
C LYS A 547 15.72 -4.43 19.03
N GLY A 548 16.13 -5.22 19.98
CA GLY A 548 16.44 -4.81 21.35
C GLY A 548 15.27 -4.92 22.33
N LEU A 549 14.04 -5.06 21.85
CA LEU A 549 12.86 -5.27 22.68
C LEU A 549 12.41 -6.74 22.65
N THR A 550 12.31 -7.34 23.83
CA THR A 550 11.81 -8.70 24.03
C THR A 550 10.52 -8.64 24.87
N LEU A 551 9.46 -9.26 24.38
CA LEU A 551 8.23 -9.49 25.14
C LEU A 551 8.08 -10.97 25.41
N GLU A 552 7.98 -11.33 26.69
CA GLU A 552 7.74 -12.70 27.19
C GLU A 552 6.33 -12.77 27.78
N LEU A 553 5.47 -13.61 27.23
CA LEU A 553 4.10 -13.78 27.68
C LEU A 553 3.91 -15.14 28.32
N VAL A 554 3.60 -15.12 29.61
CA VAL A 554 3.17 -16.30 30.36
C VAL A 554 1.65 -16.33 30.37
N GLY A 555 1.10 -17.04 29.37
CA GLY A 555 -0.33 -17.05 29.12
C GLY A 555 -0.67 -17.33 27.67
N ASP A 556 -1.68 -16.68 27.14
CA ASP A 556 -2.17 -16.78 25.76
C ASP A 556 -2.37 -15.39 25.12
N SER A 557 -2.56 -15.31 23.84
CA SER A 557 -2.79 -14.04 23.13
C SER A 557 -3.90 -14.14 22.08
N ASN A 558 -4.59 -13.03 21.87
CA ASN A 558 -5.59 -12.89 20.82
C ASN A 558 -4.93 -12.83 19.42
N ASP A 559 -5.70 -12.45 18.39
CA ASP A 559 -5.25 -12.37 17.01
C ASP A 559 -4.15 -11.33 16.78
N TYR A 560 -3.46 -11.44 15.65
CA TYR A 560 -2.41 -10.51 15.19
C TYR A 560 -1.17 -10.46 16.09
N PHE A 561 -0.92 -11.49 16.91
CA PHE A 561 0.31 -11.61 17.71
C PHE A 561 1.55 -11.38 16.83
N GLY A 562 2.39 -10.42 17.20
CA GLY A 562 3.62 -10.11 16.47
C GLY A 562 3.44 -9.60 15.04
N LYS A 563 2.26 -9.06 14.67
CA LYS A 563 2.05 -8.42 13.36
C LYS A 563 3.18 -7.45 13.05
N GLY A 564 3.81 -7.59 11.87
CA GLY A 564 4.88 -6.69 11.43
C GLY A 564 6.12 -6.69 12.32
N LEU A 565 6.38 -7.76 13.06
CA LEU A 565 7.58 -7.90 13.90
C LEU A 565 8.81 -7.37 13.17
N SER A 566 9.54 -6.42 13.78
CA SER A 566 10.57 -5.60 13.13
C SER A 566 11.94 -5.74 13.78
N GLY A 567 12.30 -6.95 14.20
CA GLY A 567 13.59 -7.27 14.80
C GLY A 567 13.54 -7.67 16.27
N GLY A 568 12.41 -7.46 16.94
CA GLY A 568 12.21 -7.85 18.33
C GLY A 568 12.10 -9.35 18.55
N LYS A 569 11.98 -9.73 19.80
CA LYS A 569 11.80 -11.13 20.22
C LYS A 569 10.46 -11.31 20.93
N LEU A 570 9.70 -12.32 20.54
CA LEU A 570 8.45 -12.72 21.16
C LEU A 570 8.56 -14.15 21.71
N ILE A 571 8.15 -14.33 22.94
CA ILE A 571 8.15 -15.63 23.61
C ILE A 571 6.78 -15.80 24.25
N VAL A 572 6.12 -16.94 24.02
CA VAL A 572 4.85 -17.24 24.65
C VAL A 572 4.78 -18.73 25.06
N TYR A 573 4.33 -18.97 26.27
CA TYR A 573 4.17 -20.31 26.82
C TYR A 573 3.10 -20.34 27.92
N PRO A 574 2.49 -21.52 28.19
CA PRO A 574 1.47 -21.66 29.21
C PRO A 574 1.99 -21.39 30.62
N PRO A 575 1.16 -20.92 31.55
CA PRO A 575 1.51 -20.79 32.96
C PRO A 575 1.93 -22.13 33.56
N THR A 576 2.83 -22.09 34.53
CA THR A 576 3.25 -23.28 35.28
C THR A 576 2.04 -23.94 35.96
N GLY A 577 1.89 -25.26 35.78
CA GLY A 577 0.77 -26.02 36.33
C GLY A 577 -0.45 -26.15 35.43
N SER A 578 -0.37 -25.65 34.16
CA SER A 578 -1.39 -25.94 33.15
C SER A 578 -1.52 -27.45 32.94
N THR A 579 -2.75 -27.94 32.82
CA THR A 579 -3.06 -29.39 32.73
C THR A 579 -3.32 -29.87 31.31
N TYR A 580 -3.40 -28.99 30.34
CA TYR A 580 -3.57 -29.32 28.92
C TYR A 580 -2.22 -29.56 28.25
N LYS A 581 -2.26 -30.28 27.11
CA LYS A 581 -1.08 -30.47 26.27
C LYS A 581 -0.88 -29.25 25.38
N GLU A 582 0.30 -28.69 25.39
CA GLU A 582 0.65 -27.47 24.68
C GLU A 582 0.54 -27.65 23.17
N ASP A 583 1.02 -28.75 22.62
CA ASP A 583 1.03 -29.10 21.19
C ASP A 583 -0.36 -29.46 20.59
N GLU A 584 -1.38 -29.56 21.44
CA GLU A 584 -2.76 -29.84 21.06
C GLU A 584 -3.71 -28.62 21.26
N ASN A 585 -3.22 -27.51 21.85
CA ASN A 585 -4.05 -26.37 22.22
C ASN A 585 -3.55 -25.06 21.61
N ILE A 586 -4.49 -24.23 21.15
CA ILE A 586 -4.19 -22.91 20.58
C ILE A 586 -3.78 -21.98 21.73
N ILE A 587 -2.60 -21.36 21.60
CA ILE A 587 -2.07 -20.38 22.54
C ILE A 587 -2.04 -18.96 21.98
N ILE A 588 -1.97 -18.80 20.67
CA ILE A 588 -2.08 -17.50 19.99
C ILE A 588 -3.15 -17.58 18.90
N GLY A 589 -3.89 -16.50 18.72
CA GLY A 589 -4.99 -16.43 17.77
C GLY A 589 -4.55 -16.44 16.31
N ASN A 590 -5.45 -16.01 15.43
CA ASN A 590 -5.25 -15.99 13.98
C ASN A 590 -4.30 -14.87 13.54
N VAL A 591 -3.75 -15.02 12.34
CA VAL A 591 -2.98 -13.99 11.64
C VAL A 591 -1.71 -13.56 12.41
N ALA A 592 -1.19 -14.45 13.24
CA ALA A 592 0.05 -14.20 14.00
C ALA A 592 1.25 -14.07 13.07
N LEU A 593 2.18 -13.14 13.39
CA LEU A 593 3.38 -12.79 12.61
C LEU A 593 3.09 -12.35 11.16
N TYR A 594 1.91 -11.84 10.91
CA TYR A 594 1.53 -11.32 9.60
C TYR A 594 2.47 -10.18 9.18
N GLY A 595 3.10 -10.30 8.02
CA GLY A 595 4.01 -9.28 7.50
C GLY A 595 5.27 -9.05 8.34
N ALA A 596 5.65 -9.98 9.20
CA ALA A 596 6.89 -9.89 9.99
C ALA A 596 8.10 -9.74 9.08
N THR A 597 9.02 -8.83 9.42
CA THR A 597 10.16 -8.45 8.57
C THR A 597 11.49 -8.96 9.08
N SER A 598 11.61 -9.13 10.38
CA SER A 598 12.80 -9.64 11.07
C SER A 598 12.47 -9.93 12.55
N GLY A 599 13.42 -10.53 13.27
CA GLY A 599 13.25 -10.89 14.67
C GLY A 599 12.92 -12.37 14.86
N LYS A 600 12.61 -12.74 16.09
CA LYS A 600 12.35 -14.14 16.47
C LYS A 600 11.06 -14.30 17.26
N ALA A 601 10.34 -15.40 17.05
CA ALA A 601 9.17 -15.77 17.83
C ALA A 601 9.23 -17.25 18.24
N PHE A 602 9.04 -17.52 19.53
CA PHE A 602 9.03 -18.88 20.11
C PHE A 602 7.69 -19.10 20.81
N ILE A 603 6.90 -20.05 20.25
CA ILE A 603 5.50 -20.25 20.60
C ILE A 603 5.32 -21.71 21.08
N ASN A 604 5.19 -21.89 22.40
CA ASN A 604 4.94 -23.19 23.02
C ASN A 604 3.42 -23.48 23.03
N GLY A 605 2.91 -23.91 21.91
CA GLY A 605 1.53 -24.24 21.65
C GLY A 605 1.18 -24.04 20.17
N VAL A 606 -0.09 -24.18 19.84
CA VAL A 606 -0.61 -24.09 18.48
C VAL A 606 -0.98 -22.65 18.15
N ALA A 607 -0.65 -22.19 16.97
CA ALA A 607 -1.14 -20.93 16.41
C ALA A 607 -2.45 -21.16 15.64
N GLY A 608 -3.31 -20.16 15.63
CA GLY A 608 -4.51 -20.13 14.82
C GLY A 608 -4.24 -20.13 13.31
N GLU A 609 -5.22 -19.74 12.53
CA GLU A 609 -5.11 -19.71 11.06
C GLU A 609 -4.21 -18.57 10.57
N ARG A 610 -3.66 -18.70 9.36
CA ARG A 610 -2.84 -17.69 8.67
C ARG A 610 -1.58 -17.28 9.41
N PHE A 611 -0.94 -18.26 10.05
CA PHE A 611 0.34 -18.04 10.74
C PHE A 611 1.45 -17.70 9.74
N CYS A 612 2.27 -16.69 10.05
CA CYS A 612 3.40 -16.23 9.22
C CYS A 612 3.04 -15.84 7.78
N VAL A 613 1.79 -15.48 7.50
CA VAL A 613 1.41 -14.97 6.18
C VAL A 613 2.24 -13.74 5.87
N ARG A 614 2.87 -13.69 4.70
CA ARG A 614 3.75 -12.61 4.26
C ARG A 614 4.96 -12.33 5.14
N ASN A 615 5.39 -13.31 5.92
CA ASN A 615 6.69 -13.20 6.57
C ASN A 615 7.78 -12.99 5.51
N SER A 616 8.65 -12.02 5.74
CA SER A 616 9.72 -11.63 4.81
C SER A 616 11.12 -11.74 5.41
N GLY A 617 11.24 -12.14 6.69
CA GLY A 617 12.57 -12.26 7.29
C GLY A 617 12.60 -12.68 8.77
N ALA A 618 11.44 -12.81 9.42
CA ALA A 618 11.41 -13.29 10.81
C ALA A 618 11.60 -14.79 10.90
N THR A 619 12.17 -15.24 12.01
CA THR A 619 12.32 -16.66 12.38
C THR A 619 11.26 -17.01 13.43
N ALA A 620 10.52 -18.09 13.22
CA ALA A 620 9.49 -18.54 14.15
C ALA A 620 9.56 -20.04 14.40
N VAL A 621 9.33 -20.44 15.65
CA VAL A 621 9.16 -21.85 16.05
C VAL A 621 7.81 -21.97 16.75
N VAL A 622 6.97 -22.88 16.29
CA VAL A 622 5.61 -23.11 16.79
C VAL A 622 5.28 -24.60 16.83
N GLU A 623 4.40 -25.02 17.73
CA GLU A 623 4.09 -26.45 17.91
C GLU A 623 2.94 -26.98 17.05
N GLY A 624 2.29 -26.09 16.29
CA GLY A 624 1.27 -26.43 15.30
C GLY A 624 0.64 -25.17 14.72
N THR A 625 -0.05 -25.28 13.58
CA THR A 625 -0.73 -24.14 12.94
C THR A 625 -2.08 -24.54 12.37
N GLY A 626 -3.01 -23.60 12.29
CA GLY A 626 -4.24 -23.72 11.54
C GLY A 626 -4.02 -23.68 10.01
N ASP A 627 -5.09 -23.44 9.27
CA ASP A 627 -5.10 -23.35 7.81
C ASP A 627 -4.30 -22.11 7.31
N HIS A 628 -3.80 -22.19 6.07
CA HIS A 628 -3.14 -21.08 5.38
C HIS A 628 -1.81 -20.60 6.00
N GLY A 629 -1.10 -21.44 6.75
CA GLY A 629 0.21 -21.11 7.29
C GLY A 629 1.23 -20.79 6.19
N CYS A 630 2.11 -19.79 6.39
CA CYS A 630 3.16 -19.36 5.47
C CYS A 630 2.68 -18.93 4.07
N GLU A 631 1.40 -18.56 3.90
CA GLU A 631 0.91 -18.05 2.61
C GLU A 631 1.65 -16.77 2.21
N TYR A 632 2.03 -16.67 0.93
CA TYR A 632 2.74 -15.53 0.35
C TYR A 632 4.01 -15.10 1.11
N MET A 633 4.61 -16.01 1.88
CA MET A 633 5.89 -15.76 2.55
C MET A 633 6.98 -15.47 1.51
N THR A 634 7.81 -14.46 1.75
CA THR A 634 8.86 -13.99 0.83
C THR A 634 10.28 -14.16 1.40
N GLY A 635 10.41 -14.53 2.67
CA GLY A 635 11.69 -14.71 3.35
C GLY A 635 11.50 -15.21 4.78
N GLY A 636 12.59 -15.41 5.50
CA GLY A 636 12.60 -15.92 6.88
C GLY A 636 12.57 -17.43 6.98
N THR A 637 12.56 -17.93 8.22
CA THR A 637 12.59 -19.37 8.54
C THR A 637 11.46 -19.69 9.54
N VAL A 638 10.64 -20.68 9.22
CA VAL A 638 9.55 -21.15 10.08
C VAL A 638 9.75 -22.63 10.41
N VAL A 639 9.65 -22.99 11.69
CA VAL A 639 9.71 -24.36 12.18
C VAL A 639 8.39 -24.71 12.82
N VAL A 640 7.73 -25.76 12.32
CA VAL A 640 6.46 -26.28 12.88
C VAL A 640 6.74 -27.68 13.45
N LEU A 641 6.61 -27.82 14.76
CA LEU A 641 6.91 -29.06 15.50
C LEU A 641 5.73 -30.03 15.57
N GLY A 642 4.62 -29.71 14.89
CA GLY A 642 3.41 -30.53 14.87
C GLY A 642 2.60 -30.34 13.60
N LYS A 643 1.28 -30.47 13.69
CA LYS A 643 0.39 -30.46 12.52
C LYS A 643 0.20 -29.07 11.95
N THR A 644 0.06 -29.00 10.63
CA THR A 644 -0.40 -27.81 9.90
C THR A 644 -1.86 -27.99 9.45
N GLY A 645 -2.56 -26.88 9.21
CA GLY A 645 -3.84 -26.90 8.49
C GLY A 645 -3.64 -27.02 6.97
N LYS A 646 -4.72 -26.82 6.21
CA LYS A 646 -4.77 -26.85 4.73
C LYS A 646 -4.08 -25.64 4.09
N ASN A 647 -3.77 -25.75 2.79
CA ASN A 647 -3.16 -24.69 1.99
C ASN A 647 -1.87 -24.10 2.57
N PHE A 648 -1.13 -24.89 3.33
CA PHE A 648 0.15 -24.44 3.86
C PHE A 648 1.11 -24.07 2.71
N ALA A 649 1.83 -22.96 2.84
CA ALA A 649 2.76 -22.40 1.86
C ALA A 649 2.14 -22.01 0.50
N ALA A 650 0.83 -21.75 0.41
CA ALA A 650 0.21 -21.27 -0.81
C ALA A 650 0.80 -19.91 -1.22
N GLY A 651 1.20 -19.77 -2.49
CA GLY A 651 1.80 -18.52 -3.00
C GLY A 651 3.15 -18.14 -2.39
N MET A 652 3.77 -19.01 -1.60
CA MET A 652 5.10 -18.77 -1.01
C MET A 652 6.14 -18.58 -2.12
N SER A 653 6.90 -17.51 -2.08
CA SER A 653 7.88 -17.12 -3.10
C SER A 653 9.31 -16.98 -2.58
N GLY A 654 9.52 -17.07 -1.26
CA GLY A 654 10.84 -17.03 -0.64
C GLY A 654 10.80 -17.53 0.81
N GLY A 655 11.96 -17.74 1.41
CA GLY A 655 12.10 -18.31 2.75
C GLY A 655 12.03 -19.84 2.79
N ILE A 656 12.09 -20.39 4.01
CA ILE A 656 12.13 -21.82 4.27
C ILE A 656 11.15 -22.16 5.38
N ALA A 657 10.42 -23.28 5.24
CA ALA A 657 9.66 -23.85 6.34
C ALA A 657 10.12 -25.31 6.60
N TYR A 658 10.41 -25.62 7.86
CA TYR A 658 10.66 -26.97 8.33
C TYR A 658 9.43 -27.45 9.09
N VAL A 659 8.80 -28.53 8.62
CA VAL A 659 7.57 -29.05 9.21
C VAL A 659 7.77 -30.49 9.62
N LEU A 660 7.41 -30.84 10.86
CA LEU A 660 7.41 -32.19 11.34
C LEU A 660 6.18 -32.95 10.78
N ASP A 661 6.42 -34.03 10.05
CA ASP A 661 5.41 -34.89 9.39
C ASP A 661 5.40 -36.28 10.04
N GLU A 662 4.85 -36.39 11.26
CA GLU A 662 4.82 -37.64 12.02
C GLU A 662 3.87 -38.68 11.41
N ASP A 663 2.76 -38.21 10.81
CA ASP A 663 1.69 -39.03 10.24
C ASP A 663 1.81 -39.25 8.73
N THR A 664 2.88 -38.75 8.11
CA THR A 664 3.12 -38.80 6.66
C THR A 664 2.00 -38.21 5.80
N SER A 665 1.18 -37.34 6.36
CA SER A 665 0.01 -36.74 5.68
C SER A 665 0.22 -35.30 5.24
N LEU A 666 1.36 -34.70 5.52
CA LEU A 666 1.67 -33.31 5.20
C LEU A 666 1.49 -32.98 3.71
N TYR A 667 1.79 -33.95 2.82
CA TYR A 667 1.66 -33.77 1.37
C TYR A 667 0.23 -33.43 0.92
N LYS A 668 -0.79 -33.73 1.74
CA LYS A 668 -2.20 -33.41 1.48
C LYS A 668 -2.55 -31.98 1.89
N ARG A 669 -1.75 -31.37 2.75
CA ARG A 669 -1.99 -30.04 3.35
C ARG A 669 -1.15 -28.92 2.70
N VAL A 670 0.01 -29.27 2.11
CA VAL A 670 0.89 -28.31 1.44
C VAL A 670 0.36 -27.97 0.04
N ASN A 671 0.29 -26.68 -0.27
CA ASN A 671 0.02 -26.21 -1.62
C ASN A 671 1.33 -26.25 -2.44
N LYS A 672 1.46 -27.26 -3.31
CA LYS A 672 2.68 -27.54 -4.08
C LYS A 672 2.85 -26.74 -5.37
N GLN A 673 1.97 -25.77 -5.62
CA GLN A 673 2.00 -25.03 -6.89
C GLN A 673 3.34 -24.31 -7.12
N LEU A 674 3.91 -23.71 -6.07
CA LEU A 674 5.15 -22.93 -6.16
C LEU A 674 6.30 -23.52 -5.31
N VAL A 675 6.06 -24.55 -4.51
CA VAL A 675 7.03 -25.06 -3.55
C VAL A 675 7.34 -26.55 -3.75
N SER A 676 8.58 -26.94 -3.44
CA SER A 676 9.00 -28.33 -3.24
C SER A 676 8.88 -28.70 -1.76
N MET A 677 8.72 -29.99 -1.51
CA MET A 677 8.78 -30.62 -0.20
C MET A 677 9.89 -31.67 -0.22
N GLU A 678 10.94 -31.45 0.54
CA GLU A 678 12.19 -32.24 0.50
C GLU A 678 12.54 -32.77 1.90
N ALA A 679 13.38 -33.80 1.97
CA ALA A 679 13.98 -34.23 3.24
C ALA A 679 15.01 -33.18 3.72
N VAL A 680 15.17 -33.05 5.03
CA VAL A 680 16.23 -32.24 5.64
C VAL A 680 17.52 -33.02 5.68
N SER A 681 18.33 -32.91 4.63
CA SER A 681 19.56 -33.70 4.46
C SER A 681 20.85 -32.88 4.41
N ASN A 682 20.73 -31.56 4.10
CA ASN A 682 21.88 -30.65 4.08
C ASN A 682 22.38 -30.42 5.50
N LYS A 683 23.69 -30.49 5.70
CA LYS A 683 24.32 -30.29 7.02
C LYS A 683 23.97 -28.94 7.66
N TYR A 684 23.90 -27.88 6.88
CA TYR A 684 23.56 -26.54 7.40
C TYR A 684 22.08 -26.46 7.81
N ASP A 685 21.18 -27.04 7.03
CA ASP A 685 19.75 -27.12 7.37
C ASP A 685 19.53 -27.93 8.66
N VAL A 686 20.25 -29.02 8.84
CA VAL A 686 20.20 -29.85 10.06
C VAL A 686 20.68 -29.09 11.29
N LEU A 687 21.79 -28.35 11.15
CA LEU A 687 22.32 -27.52 12.24
C LEU A 687 21.36 -26.38 12.61
N GLU A 688 20.85 -25.66 11.61
CA GLU A 688 19.86 -24.58 11.81
C GLU A 688 18.63 -25.10 12.51
N LEU A 689 18.02 -26.17 12.00
CA LEU A 689 16.84 -26.79 12.60
C LEU A 689 17.08 -27.17 14.06
N LYS A 690 18.19 -27.86 14.35
CA LYS A 690 18.54 -28.27 15.70
C LYS A 690 18.73 -27.07 16.63
N GLN A 691 19.43 -26.01 16.14
CA GLN A 691 19.65 -24.78 16.91
C GLN A 691 18.32 -24.11 17.25
N LEU A 692 17.41 -23.95 16.28
CA LEU A 692 16.12 -23.29 16.49
C LEU A 692 15.25 -24.05 17.49
N ILE A 693 15.23 -25.38 17.44
CA ILE A 693 14.52 -26.20 18.44
C ILE A 693 15.19 -26.05 19.82
N THR A 694 16.51 -25.97 19.88
CA THR A 694 17.25 -25.76 21.14
C THR A 694 16.91 -24.40 21.76
N GLU A 695 16.90 -23.33 20.96
CA GLU A 695 16.47 -22.00 21.41
C GLU A 695 15.00 -22.01 21.90
N HIS A 696 14.12 -22.68 21.15
CA HIS A 696 12.71 -22.82 21.53
C HIS A 696 12.54 -23.47 22.90
N VAL A 697 13.24 -24.57 23.15
CA VAL A 697 13.21 -25.27 24.47
C VAL A 697 13.78 -24.36 25.57
N ALA A 698 14.87 -23.67 25.29
CA ALA A 698 15.52 -22.77 26.26
C ALA A 698 14.61 -21.62 26.68
N TYR A 699 13.86 -21.03 25.74
CA TYR A 699 12.97 -19.89 26.03
C TYR A 699 11.60 -20.28 26.58
N THR A 700 11.06 -21.45 26.18
CA THR A 700 9.67 -21.79 26.47
C THR A 700 9.51 -23.03 27.35
N ASN A 701 10.57 -23.74 27.64
CA ASN A 701 10.56 -25.04 28.31
C ASN A 701 9.62 -26.07 27.65
N SER A 702 9.54 -26.05 26.31
CA SER A 702 8.68 -26.92 25.51
C SER A 702 8.97 -28.39 25.75
N LYS A 703 7.96 -29.14 26.09
CA LYS A 703 8.06 -30.60 26.27
C LYS A 703 8.24 -31.31 24.92
N LYS A 704 7.48 -30.88 23.90
CA LYS A 704 7.59 -31.41 22.53
C LYS A 704 8.96 -31.15 21.93
N GLY A 705 9.47 -29.91 22.06
CA GLY A 705 10.81 -29.54 21.61
C GLY A 705 11.89 -30.36 22.28
N LYS A 706 11.79 -30.63 23.60
CA LYS A 706 12.73 -31.45 24.36
C LYS A 706 12.68 -32.90 23.88
N GLU A 707 11.50 -33.50 23.74
CA GLU A 707 11.33 -34.85 23.20
C GLU A 707 12.02 -35.02 21.85
N ILE A 708 11.85 -34.04 20.93
CA ILE A 708 12.49 -34.05 19.63
C ILE A 708 14.01 -33.96 19.75
N LEU A 709 14.54 -33.12 20.62
CA LEU A 709 16.00 -33.00 20.82
C LEU A 709 16.61 -34.24 21.42
N ASP A 710 15.97 -34.84 22.41
CA ASP A 710 16.44 -36.06 23.09
C ASP A 710 16.50 -37.23 22.11
N ASN A 711 15.62 -37.25 21.09
CA ASN A 711 15.53 -38.31 20.07
C ASN A 711 15.78 -37.76 18.66
N PHE A 712 16.64 -36.76 18.50
CA PHE A 712 16.77 -35.99 17.25
C PHE A 712 17.05 -36.88 16.01
N GLY A 713 17.82 -37.93 16.16
CA GLY A 713 18.12 -38.88 15.08
C GLY A 713 16.86 -39.59 14.52
N GLU A 714 15.86 -39.85 15.37
CA GLU A 714 14.61 -40.50 14.98
C GLU A 714 13.60 -39.51 14.39
N TYR A 715 13.65 -38.26 14.84
CA TYR A 715 12.75 -37.19 14.35
C TYR A 715 13.24 -36.56 13.07
N LEU A 716 14.53 -36.40 12.85
CA LEU A 716 15.10 -35.72 11.69
C LEU A 716 14.56 -36.23 10.34
N PRO A 717 14.42 -37.58 10.09
CA PRO A 717 13.85 -38.06 8.82
C PRO A 717 12.37 -37.68 8.61
N LYS A 718 11.64 -37.40 9.68
CA LYS A 718 10.24 -36.98 9.64
C LYS A 718 10.08 -35.51 9.29
N PHE A 719 11.12 -34.66 9.47
CA PHE A 719 11.06 -33.27 9.06
C PHE A 719 11.10 -33.16 7.54
N LYS A 720 10.25 -32.27 7.03
CA LYS A 720 10.20 -31.87 5.62
C LYS A 720 10.59 -30.40 5.49
N LYS A 721 11.48 -30.10 4.54
CA LYS A 721 11.85 -28.77 4.13
C LYS A 721 10.94 -28.34 2.98
N ILE A 722 10.21 -27.25 3.17
CA ILE A 722 9.36 -26.62 2.17
C ILE A 722 10.05 -25.37 1.68
N MET A 723 10.28 -25.26 0.36
CA MET A 723 11.04 -24.20 -0.25
C MET A 723 10.52 -23.88 -1.66
N PRO A 724 10.34 -22.58 -2.01
CA PRO A 724 9.89 -22.21 -3.35
C PRO A 724 10.91 -22.56 -4.45
N HIS A 725 10.42 -23.01 -5.60
CA HIS A 725 11.26 -23.42 -6.73
C HIS A 725 12.14 -22.28 -7.24
N ASP A 726 11.54 -21.09 -7.50
CA ASP A 726 12.26 -19.94 -8.01
C ASP A 726 13.27 -19.39 -7.00
N TYR A 727 12.91 -19.40 -5.72
CA TYR A 727 13.82 -19.01 -4.64
C TYR A 727 15.05 -19.93 -4.59
N LYS A 728 14.84 -21.25 -4.61
CA LYS A 728 15.93 -22.25 -4.63
C LYS A 728 16.84 -22.05 -5.85
N LYS A 729 16.22 -21.87 -7.04
CA LYS A 729 16.97 -21.60 -8.28
C LYS A 729 17.84 -20.35 -8.15
N MET A 730 17.28 -19.26 -7.65
CA MET A 730 18.00 -17.99 -7.50
C MET A 730 19.16 -18.10 -6.51
N LEU A 731 18.94 -18.74 -5.34
CA LEU A 731 20.02 -18.96 -4.35
C LEU A 731 21.16 -19.77 -4.95
N ASN A 732 20.86 -20.86 -5.66
CA ASN A 732 21.90 -21.67 -6.31
C ASN A 732 22.70 -20.87 -7.33
N MET A 733 22.04 -19.99 -8.10
CA MET A 733 22.73 -19.12 -9.06
C MET A 733 23.61 -18.09 -8.38
N ILE A 734 23.17 -17.49 -7.27
CA ILE A 734 23.97 -16.56 -6.48
C ILE A 734 25.22 -17.26 -5.95
N VAL A 735 25.07 -18.43 -5.33
CA VAL A 735 26.21 -19.23 -4.83
C VAL A 735 27.20 -19.54 -5.93
N GLN A 736 26.73 -20.00 -7.11
CA GLN A 736 27.61 -20.25 -8.25
C GLN A 736 28.38 -19.02 -8.72
N MET A 737 27.80 -17.84 -8.64
CA MET A 737 28.47 -16.58 -9.00
C MET A 737 29.49 -16.16 -7.93
N GLU A 738 29.19 -16.40 -6.65
CA GLU A 738 30.14 -16.17 -5.53
C GLU A 738 31.32 -17.14 -5.62
N GLU A 739 31.10 -18.41 -5.96
CA GLU A 739 32.16 -19.41 -6.21
C GLU A 739 33.09 -19.01 -7.37
N LYS A 740 32.59 -18.23 -8.33
CA LYS A 740 33.41 -17.62 -9.41
C LYS A 740 34.20 -16.40 -8.96
N GLY A 741 34.14 -16.03 -7.68
CA GLY A 741 34.88 -14.92 -7.10
C GLY A 741 34.18 -13.55 -7.15
N LEU A 742 32.91 -13.50 -7.50
CA LEU A 742 32.15 -12.25 -7.45
C LEU A 742 31.76 -11.88 -6.01
N SER A 743 31.73 -10.59 -5.71
CA SER A 743 31.15 -10.13 -4.43
C SER A 743 29.67 -10.49 -4.36
N SER A 744 29.10 -10.61 -3.16
CA SER A 744 27.69 -10.97 -2.97
C SER A 744 26.74 -10.04 -3.73
N GLU A 745 27.04 -8.74 -3.78
CA GLU A 745 26.25 -7.75 -4.53
C GLU A 745 26.33 -8.00 -6.04
N GLN A 746 27.52 -8.23 -6.57
CA GLN A 746 27.75 -8.55 -7.98
C GLN A 746 27.13 -9.90 -8.37
N ALA A 747 27.26 -10.90 -7.49
CA ALA A 747 26.66 -12.22 -7.69
C ALA A 747 25.12 -12.16 -7.81
N GLN A 748 24.46 -11.35 -6.99
CA GLN A 748 23.02 -11.14 -7.09
C GLN A 748 22.62 -10.47 -8.40
N ILE A 749 23.38 -9.49 -8.88
CA ILE A 749 23.12 -8.79 -10.15
C ILE A 749 23.29 -9.76 -11.34
N GLU A 750 24.39 -10.52 -11.38
CA GLU A 750 24.64 -11.47 -12.46
C GLU A 750 23.64 -12.64 -12.45
N ALA A 751 23.29 -13.15 -11.27
CA ALA A 751 22.25 -14.17 -11.13
C ALA A 751 20.88 -13.66 -11.61
N PHE A 752 20.53 -12.41 -11.27
CA PHE A 752 19.31 -11.77 -11.76
C PHE A 752 19.28 -11.68 -13.31
N TYR A 753 20.35 -11.19 -13.93
CA TYR A 753 20.42 -11.12 -15.41
C TYR A 753 20.37 -12.52 -16.06
N ALA A 754 21.01 -13.51 -15.46
CA ALA A 754 20.97 -14.87 -15.97
C ALA A 754 19.57 -15.52 -15.85
N ALA A 755 18.82 -15.19 -14.78
CA ALA A 755 17.48 -15.72 -14.55
C ALA A 755 16.39 -15.05 -15.37
N THR A 756 16.59 -13.79 -15.80
CA THR A 756 15.56 -12.95 -16.45
C THR A 756 15.75 -12.80 -17.96
N LYS A 757 16.86 -13.35 -18.51
CA LYS A 757 17.05 -13.51 -19.95
C LYS A 757 16.13 -14.61 -20.48
#